data_76c5e70e8d977ad1632bd1028067b8e3
#
_entry.id   76c5e70e8d977ad1632bd1028067b8e3
#
_cell.length_a   1.000
_cell.length_b   1.000
_cell.length_c   1.000
_cell.angle_alpha   90.00
_cell.angle_beta   90.00
_cell.angle_gamma   90.00
#
_symmetry.space_group_name_H-M   'P 1'
#
loop_
_entity.id
_entity.type
_entity.pdbx_description
1 polymer ?
#
loop_
_entity_poly.entity_id
_entity_poly.type
_entity_poly.pdbx_seq_one_letter_code
_entity_poly.pdbx_strand_id
1 'polypeptide(L)'
;MTEQAGQRPNKPSRVRQAAHHASHTSSRTHQSKQSSASAQHNSFSRKTSSFAHKKALSGSHTGAPAHKNFTPAHKKAASSHSSAPFSNKKPHTDRAKPTSSASAKPDRMKAKSSHPSSRTSSEAGIPDSAYARKKAASSRVRVPSSEKHQQGYRPRTMKSVRAREIKRITSDTTPAYNGELDPKAGKRSAIAPGNITREKNRRERELKRATSHMDDSARARESKHVSGDFYPNKASDARLLALRVTRLVRLRKAYTQDILNAHLDKCSLSSSDKSFAALLALGVATCYGTLDEIIDRALEKPADAFEDIRDALRISTYELIFLNKEPHAAIDQGVELVRAVSPCASGLGNAILHRIERSRASFPYGDPKRDTAALARTYGFPKWLCERLIADMGAQNAAHFMKASNAPAPLYIAINSIKSSIEEVQSAFESAGSKLCDVTVNDTSVALCKRVINPQSILHPSIKALFDEGKIFVSDACAQHIALQAALLLKGEKLLEIGCGRGSKTLLLQSHYYAAHNKQTQLDAVDLHSYKLDIVRERTKCYGVNVHEFYCGNATRLSSFVPANSYDVVFVDAPCSGLGTLRRHPEIRWRLSAETIEEIAQLELDMLISAAAYVAVGGSLVYSTCTITYAENNNVVKQFLESQQGASFVLAPFGSQSCISVQLNADGADAHFAVRFKRIR
;
A
#
# COMPACT_ATOMS: atom_id res chain seq x y z
N MET A 1 9.78 -7.34 79.54
CA MET A 1 8.76 -6.51 80.19
C MET A 1 7.68 -6.36 79.16
N THR A 2 6.76 -7.27 79.18
CA THR A 2 5.37 -7.16 79.66
C THR A 2 4.59 -6.26 78.70
N GLU A 3 3.57 -6.62 78.06
CA GLU A 3 2.43 -7.54 78.09
C GLU A 3 1.36 -6.95 77.19
N GLN A 4 0.81 -7.77 76.34
CA GLN A 4 -0.58 -8.23 76.30
C GLN A 4 -1.63 -7.15 75.91
N ALA A 5 -2.47 -7.37 75.09
CA ALA A 5 -3.51 -8.29 74.69
C ALA A 5 -4.62 -7.40 74.06
N GLY A 6 -5.43 -7.71 73.22
CA GLY A 6 -6.24 -8.80 72.90
C GLY A 6 -7.45 -8.36 72.09
N GLN A 7 -7.88 -9.28 71.31
CA GLN A 7 -9.22 -9.73 71.00
C GLN A 7 -10.14 -9.03 69.96
N ARG A 8 -10.42 -9.82 68.97
CA ARG A 8 -11.64 -9.92 68.10
C ARG A 8 -12.89 -10.24 69.00
N PRO A 9 -14.13 -10.45 68.50
CA PRO A 9 -14.67 -10.50 67.13
C PRO A 9 -16.12 -9.90 67.03
N ASN A 10 -16.77 -9.88 65.89
CA ASN A 10 -18.04 -10.57 65.64
C ASN A 10 -18.70 -10.24 64.28
N LYS A 11 -19.01 -11.29 63.55
CA LYS A 11 -20.14 -11.47 62.62
C LYS A 11 -21.36 -11.88 63.50
N PRO A 12 -22.62 -12.14 62.99
CA PRO A 12 -23.23 -12.22 61.66
C PRO A 12 -24.73 -11.76 61.62
N SER A 13 -25.44 -11.93 60.50
CA SER A 13 -26.80 -12.46 60.32
C SER A 13 -27.28 -12.15 58.90
N ARG A 14 -27.56 -13.09 58.02
CA ARG A 14 -28.54 -14.14 57.87
C ARG A 14 -30.00 -13.67 57.99
N VAL A 15 -30.77 -13.98 57.00
CA VAL A 15 -32.01 -14.80 56.95
C VAL A 15 -33.02 -14.15 55.98
N ARG A 16 -33.78 -14.72 55.04
CA ARG A 16 -34.36 -16.06 54.70
C ARG A 16 -35.10 -15.89 53.37
N GLN A 17 -35.09 -16.74 52.40
CA GLN A 17 -35.86 -17.97 52.11
C GLN A 17 -37.39 -17.87 52.22
N ALA A 18 -38.02 -18.26 51.09
CA ALA A 18 -39.20 -19.13 50.92
C ALA A 18 -39.45 -19.33 49.42
N ALA A 19 -39.41 -20.36 48.77
CA ALA A 19 -39.85 -21.78 48.71
C ALA A 19 -41.37 -21.96 48.88
N HIS A 20 -42.00 -22.52 47.84
CA HIS A 20 -42.91 -23.68 47.88
C HIS A 20 -43.53 -23.89 46.49
N HIS A 21 -43.29 -24.98 45.93
CA HIS A 21 -43.98 -26.30 45.82
C HIS A 21 -44.91 -26.34 44.62
N ALA A 22 -44.66 -27.19 43.69
CA ALA A 22 -44.92 -28.64 43.53
C ALA A 22 -46.30 -28.83 42.89
N SER A 23 -46.57 -29.67 41.96
CA SER A 23 -46.37 -31.11 41.88
C SER A 23 -46.92 -31.66 40.55
N HIS A 24 -46.26 -32.70 40.04
CA HIS A 24 -46.82 -33.98 39.54
C HIS A 24 -47.95 -33.97 38.51
N THR A 25 -47.88 -34.72 37.41
CA THR A 25 -47.73 -36.18 37.22
C THR A 25 -47.71 -36.49 35.75
N SER A 26 -46.76 -37.28 35.27
CA SER A 26 -46.83 -38.68 34.80
C SER A 26 -47.92 -38.94 33.78
N SER A 27 -47.76 -39.58 32.69
CA SER A 27 -47.16 -40.85 32.34
C SER A 27 -47.57 -41.29 30.94
N ARG A 28 -46.64 -42.04 30.31
CA ARG A 28 -46.86 -43.24 29.48
C ARG A 28 -47.46 -43.17 28.08
N THR A 29 -46.56 -43.44 27.14
CA THR A 29 -46.42 -44.71 26.36
C THR A 29 -47.50 -45.06 25.35
N HIS A 30 -47.11 -45.28 24.13
CA HIS A 30 -47.14 -46.46 23.27
C HIS A 30 -46.78 -46.07 21.85
N GLN A 31 -45.64 -46.54 21.34
CA GLN A 31 -45.45 -47.78 20.54
C GLN A 31 -46.50 -47.95 19.43
N SER A 32 -46.07 -47.91 18.20
CA SER A 32 -45.72 -49.02 17.37
C SER A 32 -46.12 -48.86 15.90
N LYS A 33 -45.25 -49.37 15.11
CA LYS A 33 -45.34 -50.16 13.88
C LYS A 33 -45.54 -49.39 12.57
N GLN A 34 -44.48 -49.42 11.77
CA GLN A 34 -44.12 -50.40 10.71
C GLN A 34 -45.16 -50.56 9.59
N SER A 35 -44.70 -50.24 8.40
CA SER A 35 -44.63 -51.11 7.22
C SER A 35 -44.23 -50.26 6.02
N SER A 36 -43.11 -50.41 5.40
CA SER A 36 -42.61 -51.46 4.48
C SER A 36 -43.15 -51.33 3.08
N ALA A 37 -42.21 -51.41 2.21
CA ALA A 37 -42.24 -51.88 0.81
C ALA A 37 -42.54 -50.80 -0.25
N SER A 38 -41.91 -50.71 -1.39
CA SER A 38 -40.91 -51.49 -2.14
C SER A 38 -40.62 -50.69 -3.39
N ALA A 39 -39.37 -50.56 -3.73
CA ALA A 39 -38.66 -51.08 -4.88
C ALA A 39 -39.39 -51.15 -6.23
N GLN A 40 -38.82 -50.50 -7.21
CA GLN A 40 -38.42 -51.07 -8.49
C GLN A 40 -37.78 -50.03 -9.41
N HIS A 41 -36.53 -50.19 -9.65
CA HIS A 41 -35.83 -50.41 -10.92
C HIS A 41 -36.55 -49.94 -12.20
N ASN A 42 -35.85 -49.07 -12.97
CA ASN A 42 -35.37 -49.52 -14.28
C ASN A 42 -34.34 -48.55 -14.87
N SER A 43 -33.25 -49.17 -15.21
CA SER A 43 -32.16 -48.77 -16.07
C SER A 43 -32.61 -48.70 -17.53
N PHE A 44 -31.94 -47.85 -18.34
CA PHE A 44 -31.51 -48.10 -19.73
C PHE A 44 -30.88 -46.82 -20.27
N SER A 45 -29.59 -46.78 -20.42
CA SER A 45 -28.70 -47.17 -21.50
C SER A 45 -28.65 -46.18 -22.67
N ARG A 46 -27.44 -45.61 -22.78
CA ARG A 46 -26.67 -45.25 -23.97
C ARG A 46 -27.39 -45.10 -25.32
N LYS A 47 -27.10 -44.00 -26.00
CA LYS A 47 -26.46 -44.09 -27.35
C LYS A 47 -25.87 -42.77 -27.81
N THR A 48 -24.66 -42.87 -28.24
CA THR A 48 -23.79 -42.02 -29.08
C THR A 48 -24.35 -41.83 -30.49
N SER A 49 -24.09 -40.66 -31.10
CA SER A 49 -23.65 -40.45 -32.49
C SER A 49 -23.50 -38.96 -32.79
N SER A 50 -22.36 -38.51 -33.02
CA SER A 50 -21.55 -38.01 -34.13
C SER A 50 -22.26 -37.78 -35.48
N PHE A 51 -22.02 -36.60 -36.05
CA PHE A 51 -21.75 -36.25 -37.47
C PHE A 51 -22.09 -34.76 -37.65
N ALA A 52 -21.19 -33.87 -37.90
CA ALA A 52 -20.36 -33.51 -39.04
C ALA A 52 -21.09 -32.75 -40.17
N HIS A 53 -20.59 -31.57 -40.42
CA HIS A 53 -20.40 -30.84 -41.68
C HIS A 53 -21.58 -30.42 -42.57
N LYS A 54 -21.67 -29.12 -42.89
CA LYS A 54 -21.33 -28.45 -44.17
C LYS A 54 -22.02 -27.04 -44.21
N LYS A 55 -21.23 -26.00 -44.36
CA LYS A 55 -20.94 -25.15 -45.52
C LYS A 55 -22.18 -24.64 -46.32
N ALA A 56 -22.33 -23.38 -46.36
CA ALA A 56 -22.12 -22.44 -47.48
C ALA A 56 -23.31 -21.56 -47.89
N LEU A 57 -23.01 -20.29 -47.99
CA LEU A 57 -23.23 -19.31 -49.07
C LEU A 57 -24.56 -18.57 -49.18
N SER A 58 -24.40 -17.25 -49.08
CA SER A 58 -24.79 -16.21 -50.06
C SER A 58 -26.20 -15.69 -50.07
N GLY A 59 -26.26 -14.34 -50.10
CA GLY A 59 -27.30 -13.62 -50.82
C GLY A 59 -27.86 -12.43 -50.07
N SER A 60 -27.22 -11.28 -50.14
CA SER A 60 -27.60 -9.96 -50.64
C SER A 60 -29.13 -9.67 -50.78
N HIS A 61 -29.59 -8.62 -50.21
CA HIS A 61 -30.11 -7.41 -50.85
C HIS A 61 -30.99 -6.55 -49.89
N THR A 62 -30.57 -5.30 -49.73
CA THR A 62 -31.29 -4.03 -49.93
C THR A 62 -32.68 -3.80 -49.33
N GLY A 63 -32.80 -2.67 -48.65
CA GLY A 63 -34.09 -1.98 -48.53
C GLY A 63 -34.25 -1.15 -47.25
N ALA A 64 -33.77 0.08 -47.25
CA ALA A 64 -34.46 1.16 -46.52
C ALA A 64 -35.60 1.69 -47.41
N PRO A 65 -36.64 2.39 -46.94
CA PRO A 65 -36.51 3.66 -46.27
C PRO A 65 -37.66 4.11 -45.30
N ALA A 66 -37.37 5.21 -44.65
CA ALA A 66 -38.25 6.39 -44.44
C ALA A 66 -39.22 6.51 -43.27
N HIS A 67 -38.88 7.50 -42.44
CA HIS A 67 -39.73 8.56 -41.86
C HIS A 67 -41.09 8.26 -41.21
N LYS A 68 -41.24 8.74 -39.97
CA LYS A 68 -42.25 9.78 -39.67
C LYS A 68 -42.06 10.38 -38.25
N ASN A 69 -41.92 11.68 -38.27
CA ASN A 69 -42.09 12.67 -37.19
C ASN A 69 -43.46 12.59 -36.53
N PHE A 70 -43.52 12.89 -35.24
CA PHE A 70 -44.63 13.64 -34.66
C PHE A 70 -44.20 14.30 -33.33
N THR A 71 -44.12 15.61 -33.31
CA THR A 71 -44.45 16.55 -32.22
C THR A 71 -45.70 17.30 -32.71
N PRO A 72 -46.47 18.14 -31.98
CA PRO A 72 -46.28 18.75 -30.64
C PRO A 72 -47.60 18.93 -29.82
N ALA A 73 -47.60 19.62 -28.69
CA ALA A 73 -48.50 20.75 -28.28
C ALA A 73 -48.45 20.98 -26.77
N HIS A 74 -47.94 22.10 -26.32
CA HIS A 74 -48.51 23.37 -25.85
C HIS A 74 -49.60 23.35 -24.79
N LYS A 75 -49.35 24.09 -23.67
CA LYS A 75 -50.11 25.22 -23.08
C LYS A 75 -49.36 25.69 -21.81
N LYS A 76 -48.80 26.94 -21.77
CA LYS A 76 -49.33 28.29 -21.44
C LYS A 76 -50.01 28.33 -20.06
N ALA A 77 -49.73 29.23 -19.11
CA ALA A 77 -49.51 30.66 -19.16
C ALA A 77 -48.89 31.14 -17.84
N ALA A 78 -48.02 32.16 -17.80
CA ALA A 78 -48.20 33.59 -17.67
C ALA A 78 -48.27 34.00 -16.18
N SER A 79 -47.67 35.02 -15.63
CA SER A 79 -47.25 36.36 -15.94
C SER A 79 -46.60 36.94 -14.68
N SER A 80 -45.82 37.98 -14.53
CA SER A 80 -45.66 39.24 -15.21
C SER A 80 -44.67 40.14 -14.44
N HIS A 81 -44.05 41.03 -15.17
CA HIS A 81 -43.59 42.40 -14.88
C HIS A 81 -42.37 42.60 -13.96
N SER A 82 -41.43 43.44 -14.18
CA SER A 82 -41.09 44.60 -15.05
C SER A 82 -39.76 45.10 -14.62
N SER A 83 -38.82 45.70 -15.23
CA SER A 83 -38.70 46.67 -16.30
C SER A 83 -37.21 47.02 -16.47
N ALA A 84 -36.78 47.17 -17.67
CA ALA A 84 -35.53 47.83 -18.09
C ALA A 84 -35.77 49.35 -18.14
N PRO A 85 -34.90 50.22 -18.67
CA PRO A 85 -33.72 50.09 -19.54
C PRO A 85 -32.64 51.23 -19.38
N PHE A 86 -31.78 51.29 -20.40
CA PHE A 86 -30.96 52.43 -20.92
C PHE A 86 -29.47 52.18 -20.91
N SER A 87 -28.72 52.28 -21.91
CA SER A 87 -28.62 52.51 -23.35
C SER A 87 -27.25 53.11 -23.67
N ASN A 88 -26.66 52.59 -24.77
CA ASN A 88 -25.87 53.30 -25.81
C ASN A 88 -24.48 53.86 -25.46
N LYS A 89 -23.43 53.61 -26.21
CA LYS A 89 -23.18 53.89 -27.63
C LYS A 89 -21.79 53.38 -28.06
N LYS A 90 -21.67 52.77 -29.22
CA LYS A 90 -20.51 52.80 -30.14
C LYS A 90 -20.57 54.10 -30.94
N PRO A 91 -19.57 54.54 -31.74
CA PRO A 91 -18.94 53.82 -32.81
C PRO A 91 -17.51 54.27 -33.29
N HIS A 92 -16.95 53.47 -34.25
CA HIS A 92 -16.19 53.81 -35.48
C HIS A 92 -14.80 54.47 -35.33
N THR A 93 -13.78 54.24 -36.17
CA THR A 93 -13.50 53.91 -37.58
C THR A 93 -12.01 53.64 -37.73
N ASP A 94 -11.53 52.82 -38.51
CA ASP A 94 -11.20 52.63 -39.91
C ASP A 94 -9.71 52.63 -40.28
N ARG A 95 -9.37 51.71 -41.19
CA ARG A 95 -8.34 51.77 -42.26
C ARG A 95 -6.88 51.52 -41.87
N ALA A 96 -6.05 50.79 -42.63
CA ALA A 96 -6.09 50.19 -43.94
C ALA A 96 -4.89 49.24 -44.11
N LYS A 97 -5.06 48.20 -44.91
CA LYS A 97 -4.00 47.48 -45.69
C LYS A 97 -3.49 48.36 -46.82
N PRO A 98 -2.43 48.01 -47.64
CA PRO A 98 -2.12 46.71 -48.17
C PRO A 98 -0.63 46.44 -48.61
N THR A 99 -0.44 45.23 -49.17
CA THR A 99 0.38 44.79 -50.33
C THR A 99 1.89 44.62 -50.10
N SER A 100 2.60 43.69 -50.64
CA SER A 100 2.59 42.68 -51.70
C SER A 100 4.01 42.12 -51.72
N SER A 101 4.39 41.02 -52.10
CA SER A 101 4.36 40.13 -53.21
C SER A 101 5.57 39.20 -53.21
N ALA A 102 5.36 38.02 -53.52
CA ALA A 102 5.71 37.16 -54.62
C ALA A 102 6.99 36.31 -54.50
N SER A 103 6.76 35.06 -54.58
CA SER A 103 7.16 34.04 -55.60
C SER A 103 8.58 33.48 -55.49
N ALA A 104 8.87 32.21 -55.57
CA ALA A 104 8.61 31.20 -56.54
C ALA A 104 9.09 29.81 -56.12
N LYS A 105 8.38 28.77 -56.52
CA LYS A 105 8.84 27.40 -56.78
C LYS A 105 9.37 27.32 -58.21
N PRO A 106 9.90 26.17 -58.80
CA PRO A 106 9.94 24.77 -58.41
C PRO A 106 11.24 23.99 -58.80
N ASP A 107 11.34 22.71 -58.63
CA ASP A 107 11.43 21.55 -59.52
C ASP A 107 12.22 20.37 -58.92
N ARG A 108 11.61 19.25 -58.78
CA ARG A 108 11.51 17.99 -59.52
C ARG A 108 12.84 17.33 -60.01
N MET A 109 13.05 16.07 -59.59
CA MET A 109 13.18 14.81 -60.39
C MET A 109 13.54 13.65 -59.45
N LYS A 110 12.70 12.58 -59.28
CA LYS A 110 12.59 11.31 -60.06
C LYS A 110 13.92 10.55 -60.13
N ALA A 111 14.08 9.27 -59.96
CA ALA A 111 13.18 8.12 -59.84
C ALA A 111 13.97 6.83 -59.61
N LYS A 112 13.23 5.75 -59.31
CA LYS A 112 13.41 4.31 -59.62
C LYS A 112 14.24 3.48 -58.62
N SER A 113 13.62 2.59 -57.90
CA SER A 113 13.02 1.26 -58.15
C SER A 113 14.05 0.12 -58.23
N SER A 114 13.85 -0.86 -57.32
CA SER A 114 13.55 -2.22 -57.72
C SER A 114 13.62 -3.18 -56.52
N HIS A 115 12.53 -3.89 -56.30
CA HIS A 115 12.51 -5.22 -55.65
C HIS A 115 12.96 -6.29 -56.65
N PRO A 116 13.33 -7.50 -56.25
CA PRO A 116 12.32 -8.47 -55.83
C PRO A 116 12.76 -9.57 -54.77
N SER A 117 11.75 -10.04 -54.09
CA SER A 117 11.32 -11.42 -53.70
C SER A 117 12.34 -12.55 -53.52
N SER A 118 12.28 -13.32 -52.46
CA SER A 118 11.53 -14.55 -52.26
C SER A 118 12.22 -15.55 -51.28
N ARG A 119 11.40 -16.06 -50.37
CA ARG A 119 11.30 -17.50 -49.91
C ARG A 119 12.45 -18.15 -49.13
N THR A 120 12.13 -18.61 -48.00
CA THR A 120 11.79 -19.92 -47.42
C THR A 120 12.72 -20.39 -46.31
N SER A 121 12.04 -20.70 -45.23
CA SER A 121 12.12 -21.91 -44.34
C SER A 121 13.38 -22.21 -43.52
N SER A 122 13.05 -22.51 -42.29
CA SER A 122 13.46 -23.61 -41.41
C SER A 122 14.65 -23.44 -40.47
N GLU A 123 14.28 -23.62 -39.22
CA GLU A 123 14.91 -24.45 -38.16
C GLU A 123 16.30 -24.15 -37.61
N ALA A 124 16.27 -24.07 -36.27
CA ALA A 124 17.18 -24.72 -35.32
C ALA A 124 18.55 -24.10 -35.07
N GLY A 125 18.82 -23.96 -33.77
CA GLY A 125 20.17 -24.16 -33.27
C GLY A 125 20.77 -23.04 -32.46
N ILE A 126 20.73 -23.19 -31.15
CA ILE A 126 21.69 -22.61 -30.22
C ILE A 126 23.08 -23.13 -30.56
N PRO A 127 24.13 -22.33 -30.51
CA PRO A 127 25.16 -22.68 -29.53
C PRO A 127 25.81 -21.50 -28.78
N ASP A 128 26.29 -21.91 -27.63
CA ASP A 128 27.23 -21.30 -26.72
C ASP A 128 28.53 -20.80 -27.35
N SER A 129 29.14 -19.96 -26.54
CA SER A 129 30.56 -19.86 -26.22
C SER A 129 31.36 -18.66 -26.73
N ALA A 130 31.81 -17.97 -25.73
CA ALA A 130 33.21 -17.83 -25.34
C ALA A 130 34.08 -16.73 -25.96
N TYR A 131 34.59 -15.93 -25.06
CA TYR A 131 35.98 -15.40 -24.94
C TYR A 131 36.61 -14.54 -26.04
N ALA A 132 36.96 -13.33 -25.65
CA ALA A 132 38.34 -12.86 -25.81
C ALA A 132 38.71 -11.68 -24.88
N ARG A 133 39.61 -11.95 -23.97
CA ARG A 133 40.46 -10.96 -23.29
C ARG A 133 41.37 -10.21 -24.29
N LYS A 134 41.55 -8.90 -24.11
CA LYS A 134 42.85 -8.26 -24.47
C LYS A 134 43.19 -7.19 -23.43
N LYS A 135 44.39 -7.36 -22.85
CA LYS A 135 45.17 -6.43 -22.04
C LYS A 135 45.86 -5.43 -22.97
N ALA A 136 46.13 -4.24 -22.48
CA ALA A 136 47.32 -3.38 -22.49
C ALA A 136 46.86 -1.92 -22.50
N ALA A 137 47.47 -0.92 -21.96
CA ALA A 137 48.66 -0.69 -21.21
C ALA A 137 48.62 0.79 -20.75
N SER A 138 49.30 1.04 -19.69
CA SER A 138 49.49 2.29 -18.98
C SER A 138 49.98 3.47 -19.83
N SER A 139 49.52 4.70 -19.53
CA SER A 139 50.36 5.89 -19.60
C SER A 139 50.02 6.86 -18.46
N ARG A 140 51.04 7.10 -17.64
CA ARG A 140 51.07 8.06 -16.54
C ARG A 140 51.15 9.48 -17.11
N VAL A 141 50.33 10.38 -16.63
CA VAL A 141 50.58 11.82 -16.68
C VAL A 141 50.48 12.37 -15.26
N ARG A 142 51.53 13.09 -14.85
CA ARG A 142 51.75 13.71 -13.54
C ARG A 142 50.87 14.94 -13.36
N VAL A 143 50.33 15.08 -12.16
CA VAL A 143 49.66 16.26 -11.63
C VAL A 143 50.63 17.13 -10.87
N PRO A 144 50.58 18.47 -10.93
CA PRO A 144 51.17 19.32 -9.91
C PRO A 144 50.12 19.69 -8.85
N SER A 145 50.54 19.56 -7.60
CA SER A 145 49.83 19.95 -6.38
C SER A 145 49.70 21.46 -6.25
N SER A 146 48.52 21.92 -5.86
CA SER A 146 48.38 23.16 -5.08
C SER A 146 47.24 22.98 -4.07
N GLU A 147 47.67 22.93 -2.80
CA GLU A 147 46.78 23.02 -1.64
C GLU A 147 46.10 24.37 -1.57
N LYS A 148 44.79 24.39 -1.32
CA LYS A 148 44.16 25.40 -0.49
C LYS A 148 42.85 24.84 0.09
N HIS A 149 42.76 24.94 1.40
CA HIS A 149 41.64 24.63 2.27
C HIS A 149 40.27 25.03 1.71
N GLN A 150 39.38 24.04 1.58
CA GLN A 150 37.97 24.26 1.69
C GLN A 150 37.40 23.17 2.59
N GLN A 151 36.95 23.58 3.76
CA GLN A 151 36.12 22.76 4.69
C GLN A 151 34.83 22.42 3.97
N GLY A 152 34.73 21.18 3.48
CA GLY A 152 33.55 20.65 2.85
C GLY A 152 32.50 20.30 3.91
N TYR A 153 31.38 20.99 3.85
CA TYR A 153 30.13 20.66 4.53
C TYR A 153 29.63 19.30 3.98
N ARG A 154 29.75 18.27 4.79
CA ARG A 154 29.10 16.97 4.50
C ARG A 154 27.63 17.08 4.86
N PRO A 155 26.67 16.82 3.95
CA PRO A 155 25.28 16.70 4.34
C PRO A 155 25.14 15.51 5.28
N ARG A 156 24.54 15.74 6.45
CA ARG A 156 24.12 14.67 7.36
C ARG A 156 23.07 13.83 6.63
N THR A 157 23.47 12.71 6.08
CA THR A 157 22.56 11.69 5.60
C THR A 157 21.69 11.25 6.78
N MET A 158 20.40 11.44 6.64
CA MET A 158 19.39 10.84 7.54
C MET A 158 19.54 9.31 7.47
N LYS A 159 20.25 8.73 8.42
CA LYS A 159 20.21 7.28 8.65
C LYS A 159 18.77 6.96 9.02
N SER A 160 18.09 6.20 8.20
CA SER A 160 16.70 5.85 8.37
C SER A 160 16.48 5.24 9.76
N VAL A 161 15.42 5.64 10.45
CA VAL A 161 15.04 5.07 11.74
C VAL A 161 14.73 3.59 11.60
N ARG A 162 14.33 3.16 10.41
CA ARG A 162 14.08 1.76 10.07
C ARG A 162 15.38 0.93 10.03
N ALA A 163 16.47 1.46 9.49
CA ALA A 163 17.79 0.81 9.56
C ALA A 163 18.31 0.70 11.00
N ARG A 164 18.00 1.70 11.87
CA ARG A 164 18.31 1.61 13.31
C ARG A 164 17.43 0.60 14.03
N GLU A 165 16.19 0.44 13.63
CA GLU A 165 15.27 -0.55 14.16
C GLU A 165 15.67 -1.98 13.74
N ILE A 166 16.07 -2.16 12.49
CA ILE A 166 16.65 -3.43 11.98
C ILE A 166 17.97 -3.75 12.72
N LYS A 167 18.86 -2.78 12.90
CA LYS A 167 20.09 -2.98 13.71
C LYS A 167 19.82 -3.29 15.16
N ARG A 168 18.78 -2.71 15.81
CA ARG A 168 18.39 -3.08 17.17
C ARG A 168 17.86 -4.49 17.25
N ILE A 169 17.19 -4.97 16.24
CA ILE A 169 16.66 -6.34 16.15
C ILE A 169 17.80 -7.36 15.97
N THR A 170 18.89 -6.98 15.30
CA THR A 170 20.03 -7.88 15.03
C THR A 170 21.16 -7.79 16.07
N SER A 171 21.16 -6.79 16.97
CA SER A 171 22.24 -6.57 17.96
C SER A 171 21.98 -7.05 19.38
N ASP A 172 20.85 -7.70 19.67
CA ASP A 172 20.65 -8.43 20.91
C ASP A 172 21.39 -9.78 20.87
N THR A 173 22.72 -9.70 20.77
CA THR A 173 23.62 -10.82 21.09
C THR A 173 23.81 -10.86 22.59
N THR A 174 23.15 -11.78 23.25
CA THR A 174 23.56 -12.29 24.56
C THR A 174 24.96 -12.92 24.43
N PRO A 175 25.91 -12.62 25.33
CA PRO A 175 27.22 -13.24 25.28
C PRO A 175 27.10 -14.76 25.50
N ALA A 176 27.79 -15.51 24.65
CA ALA A 176 27.97 -16.94 24.81
C ALA A 176 28.63 -17.22 26.20
N TYR A 177 27.93 -17.94 27.04
CA TYR A 177 28.42 -18.43 28.31
C TYR A 177 29.16 -19.77 28.05
N ASN A 178 30.47 -19.70 28.01
CA ASN A 178 31.34 -20.89 28.21
C ASN A 178 31.62 -21.02 29.69
N GLY A 179 30.93 -21.91 30.35
CA GLY A 179 31.13 -22.21 31.75
C GLY A 179 30.89 -23.68 32.03
N GLU A 180 31.98 -24.37 32.41
CA GLU A 180 31.96 -25.73 32.94
C GLU A 180 31.03 -25.86 34.15
N LEU A 181 30.30 -26.96 34.22
CA LEU A 181 29.40 -27.31 35.32
C LEU A 181 30.17 -27.71 36.58
N ASP A 182 30.08 -26.91 37.63
CA ASP A 182 30.42 -27.27 38.99
C ASP A 182 29.19 -27.87 39.71
N PRO A 183 29.23 -29.10 40.24
CA PRO A 183 28.04 -29.81 40.75
C PRO A 183 27.70 -29.51 42.22
N LYS A 184 28.10 -28.39 42.80
CA LYS A 184 27.77 -28.06 44.20
C LYS A 184 27.31 -26.64 44.43
N ALA A 185 26.09 -26.30 43.98
CA ALA A 185 25.38 -25.13 44.53
C ALA A 185 23.86 -25.35 44.51
N GLY A 186 23.40 -25.84 45.62
CA GLY A 186 21.98 -25.95 45.92
C GLY A 186 21.32 -24.60 46.20
N LYS A 187 20.06 -24.49 45.81
CA LYS A 187 19.00 -23.61 46.31
C LYS A 187 19.32 -22.12 46.41
N ARG A 188 18.86 -21.33 45.42
CA ARG A 188 18.40 -19.96 45.67
C ARG A 188 17.21 -19.57 44.77
N SER A 189 16.11 -19.42 45.46
CA SER A 189 14.99 -18.47 45.38
C SER A 189 14.56 -17.90 44.03
N ALA A 190 13.31 -18.14 43.74
CA ALA A 190 12.46 -17.48 42.77
C ALA A 190 12.58 -15.94 42.85
N ILE A 191 12.80 -15.30 41.70
CA ILE A 191 12.81 -13.85 41.56
C ILE A 191 11.37 -13.35 41.63
N ALA A 192 11.10 -12.54 42.65
CA ALA A 192 9.78 -11.93 42.86
C ALA A 192 9.37 -10.97 41.74
N PRO A 193 8.06 -10.85 41.43
CA PRO A 193 7.52 -10.01 40.35
C PRO A 193 7.81 -8.51 40.48
N GLY A 194 8.35 -8.03 41.58
CA GLY A 194 8.63 -6.60 41.83
C GLY A 194 9.84 -6.02 41.10
N ASN A 195 10.73 -6.83 40.52
CA ASN A 195 11.94 -6.32 39.87
C ASN A 195 11.73 -5.88 38.40
N ILE A 196 10.78 -6.47 37.71
CA ILE A 196 10.46 -6.10 36.30
C ILE A 196 9.84 -4.69 36.22
N THR A 197 9.02 -4.34 37.21
CA THR A 197 8.40 -3.00 37.30
C THR A 197 9.42 -1.91 37.66
N ARG A 198 10.43 -2.23 38.50
CA ARG A 198 11.51 -1.30 38.85
C ARG A 198 12.46 -1.02 37.67
N GLU A 199 12.78 -2.00 36.87
CA GLU A 199 13.63 -1.87 35.66
C GLU A 199 12.91 -1.08 34.56
N LYS A 200 11.61 -1.31 34.34
CA LYS A 200 10.77 -0.55 33.42
C LYS A 200 10.69 0.94 33.84
N ASN A 201 10.46 1.20 35.11
CA ASN A 201 10.41 2.55 35.65
C ASN A 201 11.79 3.25 35.65
N ARG A 202 12.89 2.49 35.76
CA ARG A 202 14.24 3.02 35.62
C ARG A 202 14.56 3.42 34.18
N ARG A 203 14.26 2.56 33.20
CA ARG A 203 14.40 2.87 31.76
C ARG A 203 13.54 4.06 31.32
N GLU A 204 12.33 4.17 31.86
CA GLU A 204 11.44 5.31 31.59
C GLU A 204 11.98 6.62 32.19
N ARG A 205 12.63 6.56 33.38
CA ARG A 205 13.31 7.72 33.98
C ARG A 205 14.61 8.08 33.25
N GLU A 206 15.36 7.11 32.75
CA GLU A 206 16.56 7.34 31.93
C GLU A 206 16.19 7.92 30.57
N LEU A 207 15.10 7.46 29.95
CA LEU A 207 14.55 8.04 28.73
C LEU A 207 14.06 9.48 28.96
N LYS A 208 13.39 9.73 30.08
CA LYS A 208 12.97 11.08 30.50
C LYS A 208 14.17 11.99 30.82
N ARG A 209 15.27 11.48 31.35
CA ARG A 209 16.52 12.24 31.58
C ARG A 209 17.30 12.50 30.30
N ALA A 210 17.38 11.54 29.37
CA ALA A 210 18.01 11.74 28.07
C ALA A 210 17.28 12.78 27.19
N THR A 211 15.97 12.97 27.40
CA THR A 211 15.19 14.03 26.76
C THR A 211 15.22 15.35 27.54
N SER A 212 15.84 15.41 28.75
CA SER A 212 15.86 16.61 29.61
C SER A 212 16.95 17.63 29.30
N HIS A 213 17.85 17.35 28.36
CA HIS A 213 18.90 18.28 27.91
C HIS A 213 18.57 19.05 26.61
N MET A 214 17.31 19.01 26.14
CA MET A 214 16.86 19.98 25.15
C MET A 214 16.48 21.26 25.88
N ASP A 215 17.00 22.38 25.37
CA ASP A 215 16.69 23.72 25.82
C ASP A 215 15.18 23.91 26.04
N ASP A 216 14.76 24.33 27.21
CA ASP A 216 13.35 24.50 27.59
C ASP A 216 12.64 25.52 26.67
N SER A 217 13.40 26.44 26.06
CA SER A 217 12.91 27.34 25.02
C SER A 217 12.58 26.61 23.71
N ALA A 218 13.36 25.58 23.33
CA ALA A 218 13.08 24.71 22.20
C ALA A 218 11.89 23.80 22.49
N ARG A 219 11.78 23.26 23.72
CA ARG A 219 10.62 22.46 24.17
C ARG A 219 9.33 23.26 24.24
N ALA A 220 9.38 24.51 24.72
CA ALA A 220 8.21 25.38 24.75
C ALA A 220 7.78 25.76 23.31
N ARG A 221 8.72 25.93 22.39
CA ARG A 221 8.44 26.10 20.95
C ARG A 221 7.86 24.84 20.32
N GLU A 222 8.45 23.69 20.62
CA GLU A 222 8.02 22.38 20.10
C GLU A 222 6.65 21.97 20.69
N SER A 223 6.36 22.26 21.97
CA SER A 223 5.06 21.97 22.59
C SER A 223 3.94 22.87 22.08
N LYS A 224 4.18 24.17 21.86
CA LYS A 224 3.22 25.05 21.18
C LYS A 224 2.97 24.65 19.73
N HIS A 225 3.97 24.09 19.07
CA HIS A 225 3.87 23.64 17.71
C HIS A 225 3.24 22.23 17.54
N VAL A 226 3.29 21.39 18.57
CA VAL A 226 2.62 20.07 18.57
C VAL A 226 1.12 20.21 18.87
N SER A 227 0.67 21.27 19.56
CA SER A 227 -0.75 21.53 19.83
C SER A 227 -1.59 21.85 18.58
N GLY A 228 -0.94 22.10 17.43
CA GLY A 228 -1.64 22.31 16.17
C GLY A 228 -2.19 23.72 15.97
N ASP A 229 -1.86 24.67 16.82
CA ASP A 229 -2.31 26.05 16.71
C ASP A 229 -1.43 26.80 15.72
N PHE A 230 -2.08 27.37 14.71
CA PHE A 230 -1.47 28.28 13.76
C PHE A 230 -1.59 29.74 14.21
N TYR A 231 -0.61 30.57 13.83
CA TYR A 231 -0.75 32.02 13.99
C TYR A 231 -1.91 32.52 13.13
N PRO A 232 -2.48 33.70 13.47
CA PRO A 232 -3.53 34.32 12.68
C PRO A 232 -3.11 34.49 11.21
N ASN A 233 -3.93 33.99 10.30
CA ASN A 233 -3.68 33.94 8.86
C ASN A 233 -5.01 33.95 8.09
N LYS A 234 -4.93 34.08 6.77
CA LYS A 234 -6.08 34.01 5.83
C LYS A 234 -6.01 32.82 4.87
N ALA A 235 -5.19 31.81 5.16
CA ALA A 235 -5.16 30.61 4.36
C ALA A 235 -6.48 29.83 4.50
N SER A 236 -6.92 29.17 3.44
CA SER A 236 -8.14 28.37 3.49
C SER A 236 -7.97 27.16 4.42
N ASP A 237 -9.06 26.76 5.08
CA ASP A 237 -9.06 25.64 6.04
C ASP A 237 -8.59 24.31 5.40
N ALA A 238 -8.88 24.09 4.12
CA ALA A 238 -8.38 22.92 3.39
C ALA A 238 -6.85 22.93 3.30
N ARG A 239 -6.23 24.09 3.05
CA ARG A 239 -4.77 24.23 3.02
C ARG A 239 -4.14 24.11 4.40
N LEU A 240 -4.77 24.67 5.43
CA LEU A 240 -4.35 24.52 6.83
C LEU A 240 -4.42 23.06 7.28
N LEU A 241 -5.45 22.32 6.87
CA LEU A 241 -5.53 20.90 7.13
C LEU A 241 -4.40 20.14 6.43
N ALA A 242 -4.12 20.44 5.15
CA ALA A 242 -3.01 19.84 4.42
C ALA A 242 -1.65 20.13 5.09
N LEU A 243 -1.44 21.37 5.54
CA LEU A 243 -0.23 21.78 6.27
C LEU A 243 -0.08 21.01 7.59
N ARG A 244 -1.16 20.87 8.36
CA ARG A 244 -1.18 20.06 9.59
C ARG A 244 -0.82 18.62 9.33
N VAL A 245 -1.40 18.00 8.29
CA VAL A 245 -1.12 16.61 7.89
C VAL A 245 0.34 16.47 7.48
N THR A 246 0.84 17.30 6.56
CA THR A 246 2.25 17.26 6.08
C THR A 246 3.23 17.35 7.26
N ARG A 247 3.00 18.28 8.16
CA ARG A 247 3.81 18.46 9.37
C ARG A 247 3.80 17.24 10.28
N LEU A 248 2.62 16.67 10.57
CA LEU A 248 2.48 15.49 11.43
C LEU A 248 3.11 14.25 10.78
N VAL A 249 2.99 14.07 9.47
CA VAL A 249 3.65 13.00 8.72
C VAL A 249 5.17 13.09 8.88
N ARG A 250 5.74 14.29 8.78
CA ARG A 250 7.18 14.52 8.98
C ARG A 250 7.61 14.23 10.42
N LEU A 251 6.90 14.82 11.41
CA LEU A 251 7.26 14.71 12.82
C LEU A 251 7.10 13.27 13.37
N ARG A 252 6.01 12.59 13.00
CA ARG A 252 5.69 11.24 13.50
C ARG A 252 6.25 10.13 12.62
N LYS A 253 6.79 10.45 11.45
CA LYS A 253 7.19 9.47 10.42
C LYS A 253 6.07 8.47 10.07
N ALA A 254 4.82 8.95 10.18
CA ALA A 254 3.61 8.17 9.94
C ALA A 254 3.27 8.13 8.44
N TYR A 255 2.35 7.25 8.06
CA TYR A 255 1.80 7.25 6.72
C TYR A 255 0.83 8.41 6.53
N THR A 256 0.92 9.05 5.36
CA THR A 256 0.11 10.25 5.04
C THR A 256 -1.37 9.93 5.10
N GLN A 257 -1.79 8.79 4.57
CA GLN A 257 -3.18 8.38 4.57
C GLN A 257 -3.74 8.17 5.99
N ASP A 258 -2.97 7.58 6.91
CA ASP A 258 -3.40 7.35 8.29
C ASP A 258 -3.63 8.68 9.02
N ILE A 259 -2.69 9.64 8.88
CA ILE A 259 -2.84 10.97 9.47
C ILE A 259 -4.00 11.73 8.84
N LEU A 260 -4.13 11.67 7.52
CA LEU A 260 -5.18 12.35 6.77
C LEU A 260 -6.56 11.86 7.21
N ASN A 261 -6.81 10.55 7.23
CA ASN A 261 -8.08 9.95 7.65
C ASN A 261 -8.45 10.38 9.06
N ALA A 262 -7.52 10.28 10.02
CA ALA A 262 -7.76 10.65 11.41
C ALA A 262 -8.16 12.13 11.61
N HIS A 263 -7.82 13.01 10.66
CA HIS A 263 -8.18 14.43 10.71
C HIS A 263 -9.44 14.74 9.88
N LEU A 264 -9.63 14.06 8.74
CA LEU A 264 -10.83 14.22 7.91
C LEU A 264 -12.10 13.80 8.66
N ASP A 265 -12.03 12.74 9.48
CA ASP A 265 -13.15 12.27 10.28
C ASP A 265 -13.61 13.28 11.35
N LYS A 266 -12.69 14.14 11.81
CA LYS A 266 -12.92 15.08 12.90
C LYS A 266 -13.19 16.52 12.45
N CYS A 267 -13.00 16.83 11.17
CA CYS A 267 -13.16 18.20 10.67
C CYS A 267 -14.55 18.43 10.07
N SER A 268 -15.04 19.68 10.21
CA SER A 268 -16.33 20.15 9.70
C SER A 268 -16.26 20.69 8.26
N LEU A 269 -15.18 20.41 7.53
CA LEU A 269 -15.00 20.88 6.16
C LEU A 269 -16.03 20.28 5.20
N SER A 270 -16.35 21.01 4.13
CA SER A 270 -17.15 20.49 3.01
C SER A 270 -16.47 19.28 2.35
N SER A 271 -17.24 18.46 1.65
CA SER A 271 -16.69 17.32 0.88
C SER A 271 -15.64 17.77 -0.15
N SER A 272 -15.85 18.93 -0.79
CA SER A 272 -14.92 19.52 -1.74
C SER A 272 -13.60 19.93 -1.06
N ASP A 273 -13.68 20.59 0.10
CA ASP A 273 -12.50 21.03 0.85
C ASP A 273 -11.72 19.85 1.43
N LYS A 274 -12.42 18.80 1.90
CA LYS A 274 -11.81 17.53 2.30
C LYS A 274 -11.03 16.88 1.17
N SER A 275 -11.62 16.84 -0.02
CA SER A 275 -10.98 16.28 -1.22
C SER A 275 -9.77 17.13 -1.64
N PHE A 276 -9.87 18.44 -1.55
CA PHE A 276 -8.76 19.34 -1.88
C PHE A 276 -7.62 19.25 -0.85
N ALA A 277 -7.91 19.17 0.44
CA ALA A 277 -6.91 18.94 1.48
C ALA A 277 -6.18 17.61 1.29
N ALA A 278 -6.92 16.56 0.92
CA ALA A 278 -6.34 15.24 0.60
C ALA A 278 -5.43 15.30 -0.64
N LEU A 279 -5.87 15.98 -1.70
CA LEU A 279 -5.07 16.18 -2.91
C LEU A 279 -3.74 16.89 -2.61
N LEU A 280 -3.77 17.93 -1.78
CA LEU A 280 -2.57 18.67 -1.40
C LEU A 280 -1.63 17.81 -0.53
N ALA A 281 -2.15 17.17 0.52
CA ALA A 281 -1.32 16.39 1.44
C ALA A 281 -0.67 15.19 0.75
N LEU A 282 -1.43 14.43 -0.05
CA LEU A 282 -0.91 13.29 -0.80
C LEU A 282 0.03 13.72 -1.93
N GLY A 283 -0.27 14.84 -2.60
CA GLY A 283 0.59 15.41 -3.63
C GLY A 283 1.94 15.86 -3.09
N VAL A 284 1.96 16.53 -1.94
CA VAL A 284 3.20 16.90 -1.24
C VAL A 284 3.98 15.65 -0.84
N ALA A 285 3.31 14.63 -0.29
CA ALA A 285 3.96 13.37 0.06
C ALA A 285 4.57 12.67 -1.16
N THR A 286 3.87 12.72 -2.31
CA THR A 286 4.34 12.16 -3.58
C THR A 286 5.59 12.87 -4.10
N CYS A 287 5.62 14.19 -4.07
CA CYS A 287 6.66 15.01 -4.68
C CYS A 287 7.66 15.57 -3.66
N TYR A 288 7.68 15.10 -2.43
CA TYR A 288 8.35 15.72 -1.27
C TYR A 288 9.77 16.22 -1.58
N GLY A 289 10.69 15.35 -2.00
CA GLY A 289 12.07 15.74 -2.29
C GLY A 289 12.22 16.57 -3.57
N THR A 290 11.34 16.38 -4.56
CA THR A 290 11.29 17.24 -5.75
C THR A 290 10.86 18.67 -5.39
N LEU A 291 9.88 18.81 -4.48
CA LEU A 291 9.46 20.12 -3.98
C LEU A 291 10.59 20.81 -3.21
N ASP A 292 11.34 20.05 -2.40
CA ASP A 292 12.52 20.58 -1.71
C ASP A 292 13.60 21.05 -2.69
N GLU A 293 13.88 20.30 -3.75
CA GLU A 293 14.81 20.70 -4.79
C GLU A 293 14.37 22.01 -5.49
N ILE A 294 13.06 22.17 -5.76
CA ILE A 294 12.52 23.41 -6.36
C ILE A 294 12.65 24.59 -5.40
N ILE A 295 12.35 24.38 -4.12
CA ILE A 295 12.46 25.40 -3.07
C ILE A 295 13.94 25.79 -2.89
N ASP A 296 14.86 24.83 -2.84
CA ASP A 296 16.30 25.09 -2.68
C ASP A 296 16.89 25.88 -3.85
N ARG A 297 16.41 25.65 -5.08
CA ARG A 297 16.79 26.46 -6.25
C ARG A 297 16.32 27.91 -6.17
N ALA A 298 15.23 28.16 -5.43
CA ALA A 298 14.68 29.50 -5.22
C ALA A 298 15.26 30.21 -3.99
N LEU A 299 15.97 29.52 -3.11
CA LEU A 299 16.63 30.03 -1.92
C LEU A 299 18.08 30.43 -2.23
N GLU A 300 18.52 31.56 -1.70
CA GLU A 300 19.95 31.94 -1.71
C GLU A 300 20.75 31.08 -0.74
N LYS A 301 20.13 30.80 0.41
CA LYS A 301 20.69 29.91 1.44
C LYS A 301 19.61 28.92 1.87
N PRO A 302 19.70 27.65 1.48
CA PRO A 302 18.71 26.62 1.83
C PRO A 302 18.45 26.49 3.33
N ALA A 303 19.43 26.83 4.18
CA ALA A 303 19.30 26.80 5.64
C ALA A 303 18.39 27.89 6.22
N ASP A 304 18.04 28.91 5.46
CA ASP A 304 17.20 30.02 5.94
C ASP A 304 15.71 29.63 6.10
N ALA A 305 15.30 28.51 5.49
CA ALA A 305 13.94 27.99 5.62
C ALA A 305 13.92 26.76 6.53
N PHE A 306 13.40 26.93 7.77
CA PHE A 306 13.18 25.77 8.66
C PHE A 306 12.10 24.85 8.11
N GLU A 307 12.07 23.62 8.61
CA GLU A 307 11.16 22.58 8.15
C GLU A 307 9.66 22.98 8.16
N ASP A 308 9.20 23.73 9.15
CA ASP A 308 7.81 24.17 9.20
C ASP A 308 7.48 25.19 8.08
N ILE A 309 8.43 26.08 7.75
CA ILE A 309 8.30 27.00 6.61
C ILE A 309 8.35 26.20 5.31
N ARG A 310 9.23 25.19 5.22
CA ARG A 310 9.30 24.30 4.05
C ARG A 310 7.99 23.53 3.86
N ASP A 311 7.35 23.05 4.94
CA ASP A 311 6.04 22.38 4.83
C ASP A 311 4.98 23.28 4.19
N ALA A 312 4.95 24.58 4.57
CA ALA A 312 4.06 25.58 3.95
C ALA A 312 4.44 25.83 2.47
N LEU A 313 5.72 26.01 2.18
CA LEU A 313 6.22 26.23 0.82
C LEU A 313 6.00 25.02 -0.08
N ARG A 314 6.15 23.78 0.42
CA ARG A 314 5.88 22.54 -0.35
C ARG A 314 4.46 22.50 -0.88
N ILE A 315 3.46 22.89 -0.08
CA ILE A 315 2.06 22.95 -0.50
C ILE A 315 1.89 23.93 -1.67
N SER A 316 2.39 25.16 -1.51
CA SER A 316 2.24 26.20 -2.52
C SER A 316 3.03 25.88 -3.80
N THR A 317 4.23 25.32 -3.65
CA THR A 317 5.04 24.85 -4.78
C THR A 317 4.32 23.73 -5.54
N TYR A 318 3.66 22.81 -4.81
CA TYR A 318 2.86 21.75 -5.44
C TYR A 318 1.68 22.34 -6.23
N GLU A 319 0.98 23.35 -5.67
CA GLU A 319 -0.09 24.05 -6.38
C GLU A 319 0.39 24.76 -7.65
N LEU A 320 1.55 25.43 -7.58
CA LEU A 320 2.13 26.16 -8.72
C LEU A 320 2.63 25.23 -9.81
N ILE A 321 3.39 24.20 -9.47
CA ILE A 321 4.14 23.39 -10.44
C ILE A 321 3.32 22.18 -10.92
N PHE A 322 2.68 21.44 -10.04
CA PHE A 322 2.01 20.17 -10.36
C PHE A 322 0.50 20.33 -10.61
N LEU A 323 -0.18 21.21 -9.87
CA LEU A 323 -1.60 21.47 -10.08
C LEU A 323 -1.85 22.60 -11.08
N ASN A 324 -0.81 23.30 -11.51
CA ASN A 324 -0.90 24.39 -12.50
C ASN A 324 -1.94 25.45 -12.11
N LYS A 325 -2.07 25.75 -10.81
CA LYS A 325 -3.00 26.75 -10.30
C LYS A 325 -2.59 28.15 -10.73
N GLU A 326 -3.58 29.06 -10.73
CA GLU A 326 -3.36 30.48 -11.00
C GLU A 326 -2.29 31.04 -10.04
N PRO A 327 -1.18 31.61 -10.57
CA PRO A 327 -0.04 32.00 -9.77
C PRO A 327 -0.37 32.97 -8.64
N HIS A 328 -1.18 34.00 -8.96
CA HIS A 328 -1.51 35.03 -7.97
C HIS A 328 -2.23 34.44 -6.75
N ALA A 329 -3.23 33.60 -6.97
CA ALA A 329 -3.98 32.94 -5.90
C ALA A 329 -3.14 31.92 -5.13
N ALA A 330 -2.28 31.16 -5.81
CA ALA A 330 -1.42 30.18 -5.17
C ALA A 330 -0.32 30.84 -4.30
N ILE A 331 0.24 31.96 -4.76
CA ILE A 331 1.25 32.72 -4.01
C ILE A 331 0.60 33.41 -2.80
N ASP A 332 -0.54 34.07 -2.96
CA ASP A 332 -1.26 34.71 -1.84
C ASP A 332 -1.54 33.71 -0.73
N GLN A 333 -2.16 32.59 -1.06
CA GLN A 333 -2.45 31.53 -0.09
C GLN A 333 -1.17 30.90 0.50
N GLY A 334 -0.11 30.81 -0.29
CA GLY A 334 1.19 30.32 0.14
C GLY A 334 1.86 31.23 1.18
N VAL A 335 1.79 32.54 0.99
CA VAL A 335 2.27 33.52 1.98
C VAL A 335 1.48 33.41 3.28
N GLU A 336 0.17 33.21 3.20
CA GLU A 336 -0.67 32.98 4.37
C GLU A 336 -0.35 31.66 5.10
N LEU A 337 0.00 30.59 4.36
CA LEU A 337 0.48 29.35 4.98
C LEU A 337 1.81 29.56 5.71
N VAL A 338 2.75 30.31 5.10
CA VAL A 338 4.01 30.68 5.78
C VAL A 338 3.73 31.54 7.02
N ARG A 339 2.79 32.50 6.92
CA ARG A 339 2.36 33.32 8.08
C ARG A 339 1.78 32.46 9.19
N ALA A 340 1.02 31.43 8.85
CA ALA A 340 0.42 30.52 9.83
C ALA A 340 1.47 29.82 10.70
N VAL A 341 2.66 29.53 10.16
CA VAL A 341 3.76 28.88 10.90
C VAL A 341 4.82 29.85 11.42
N SER A 342 5.03 30.96 10.73
CA SER A 342 6.05 31.97 11.09
C SER A 342 5.67 33.34 10.51
N PRO A 343 4.97 34.22 11.26
CA PRO A 343 4.54 35.50 10.73
C PRO A 343 5.68 36.37 10.20
N CYS A 344 6.85 36.33 10.83
CA CYS A 344 8.03 37.10 10.41
C CYS A 344 8.66 36.59 9.10
N ALA A 345 8.36 35.36 8.68
CA ALA A 345 8.87 34.77 7.44
C ALA A 345 7.96 35.01 6.21
N SER A 346 6.82 35.74 6.36
CA SER A 346 5.89 35.96 5.25
C SER A 346 6.54 36.64 4.05
N GLY A 347 7.44 37.61 4.27
CA GLY A 347 8.20 38.29 3.22
C GLY A 347 9.16 37.35 2.49
N LEU A 348 9.84 36.46 3.24
CA LEU A 348 10.69 35.40 2.66
C LEU A 348 9.85 34.45 1.82
N GLY A 349 8.71 33.98 2.33
CA GLY A 349 7.77 33.12 1.60
C GLY A 349 7.33 33.73 0.28
N ASN A 350 6.94 35.01 0.28
CA ASN A 350 6.55 35.75 -0.91
C ASN A 350 7.69 35.81 -1.95
N ALA A 351 8.90 36.14 -1.52
CA ALA A 351 10.06 36.21 -2.42
C ALA A 351 10.38 34.84 -3.06
N ILE A 352 10.34 33.76 -2.27
CA ILE A 352 10.61 32.40 -2.75
C ILE A 352 9.53 31.96 -3.77
N LEU A 353 8.24 32.14 -3.44
CA LEU A 353 7.15 31.72 -4.31
C LEU A 353 7.14 32.46 -5.65
N HIS A 354 7.49 33.75 -5.67
CA HIS A 354 7.67 34.51 -6.92
C HIS A 354 8.90 34.04 -7.73
N ARG A 355 9.98 33.59 -7.07
CA ARG A 355 11.13 33.00 -7.77
C ARG A 355 10.75 31.66 -8.40
N ILE A 356 10.00 30.81 -7.67
CA ILE A 356 9.48 29.53 -8.17
C ILE A 356 8.56 29.75 -9.37
N GLU A 357 7.63 30.69 -9.27
CA GLU A 357 6.70 31.05 -10.36
C GLU A 357 7.48 31.43 -11.63
N ARG A 358 8.47 32.35 -11.53
CA ARG A 358 9.30 32.74 -12.68
C ARG A 358 10.07 31.59 -13.31
N SER A 359 10.48 30.60 -12.53
CA SER A 359 11.20 29.41 -13.01
C SER A 359 10.31 28.27 -13.48
N ARG A 360 8.98 28.40 -13.33
CA ARG A 360 7.99 27.35 -13.60
C ARG A 360 8.11 26.76 -15.02
N ALA A 361 8.30 27.62 -16.01
CA ALA A 361 8.42 27.19 -17.41
C ALA A 361 9.66 26.31 -17.67
N SER A 362 10.67 26.36 -16.78
CA SER A 362 11.89 25.55 -16.91
C SER A 362 11.75 24.16 -16.30
N PHE A 363 10.70 23.91 -15.50
CA PHE A 363 10.47 22.58 -14.89
C PHE A 363 10.14 21.57 -16.01
N PRO A 364 10.71 20.36 -16.00
CA PRO A 364 11.47 19.65 -14.95
C PRO A 364 13.01 19.83 -15.04
N TYR A 365 13.50 20.94 -15.54
CA TYR A 365 14.93 21.31 -15.64
C TYR A 365 15.75 20.31 -16.47
N GLY A 366 15.26 19.96 -17.63
CA GLY A 366 15.85 19.02 -18.56
C GLY A 366 14.80 18.30 -19.41
N ASP A 367 15.24 17.45 -20.32
CA ASP A 367 14.36 16.62 -21.16
C ASP A 367 14.12 15.26 -20.48
N PRO A 368 12.89 14.94 -20.02
CA PRO A 368 12.59 13.66 -19.36
C PRO A 368 12.86 12.42 -20.24
N LYS A 369 12.96 12.58 -21.54
CA LYS A 369 13.29 11.48 -22.46
C LYS A 369 14.78 11.16 -22.51
N ARG A 370 15.63 12.08 -22.08
CA ARG A 370 17.10 12.00 -22.19
C ARG A 370 17.81 12.14 -20.85
N ASP A 371 17.17 12.75 -19.87
CA ASP A 371 17.73 13.02 -18.54
C ASP A 371 16.91 12.30 -17.46
N THR A 372 17.54 11.34 -16.82
CA THR A 372 16.95 10.56 -15.72
C THR A 372 16.54 11.45 -14.54
N ALA A 373 17.27 12.53 -14.27
CA ALA A 373 16.91 13.45 -13.21
C ALA A 373 15.64 14.24 -13.56
N ALA A 374 15.51 14.69 -14.82
CA ALA A 374 14.29 15.33 -15.30
C ALA A 374 13.10 14.35 -15.29
N LEU A 375 13.31 13.08 -15.67
CA LEU A 375 12.30 12.03 -15.60
C LEU A 375 11.83 11.81 -14.15
N ALA A 376 12.79 11.69 -13.23
CA ALA A 376 12.51 11.51 -11.80
C ALA A 376 11.69 12.68 -11.23
N ARG A 377 12.08 13.94 -11.53
CA ARG A 377 11.35 15.15 -11.11
C ARG A 377 9.94 15.19 -11.67
N THR A 378 9.75 14.80 -12.94
CA THR A 378 8.44 14.79 -13.60
C THR A 378 7.41 13.96 -12.83
N TYR A 379 7.83 12.83 -12.26
CA TYR A 379 6.95 11.92 -11.51
C TYR A 379 7.11 12.00 -9.98
N GLY A 380 7.96 12.90 -9.47
CA GLY A 380 8.17 13.04 -8.03
C GLY A 380 8.88 11.82 -7.42
N PHE A 381 9.98 11.38 -8.02
CA PHE A 381 10.80 10.27 -7.53
C PHE A 381 12.22 10.74 -7.18
N PRO A 382 12.92 10.10 -6.22
CA PRO A 382 14.35 10.26 -6.06
C PRO A 382 15.09 9.78 -7.31
N LYS A 383 16.15 10.49 -7.72
CA LYS A 383 16.93 10.13 -8.91
C LYS A 383 17.45 8.69 -8.83
N TRP A 384 18.05 8.30 -7.69
CA TRP A 384 18.59 6.96 -7.48
C TRP A 384 17.55 5.85 -7.66
N LEU A 385 16.29 6.10 -7.20
CA LEU A 385 15.20 5.12 -7.36
C LEU A 385 14.74 5.04 -8.82
N CYS A 386 14.69 6.17 -9.53
CA CYS A 386 14.41 6.18 -10.97
C CYS A 386 15.49 5.38 -11.73
N GLU A 387 16.78 5.56 -11.40
CA GLU A 387 17.89 4.81 -11.98
C GLU A 387 17.77 3.30 -11.71
N ARG A 388 17.41 2.92 -10.47
CA ARG A 388 17.17 1.52 -10.10
C ARG A 388 16.00 0.91 -10.88
N LEU A 389 14.87 1.62 -11.00
CA LEU A 389 13.72 1.16 -11.76
C LEU A 389 14.05 0.97 -13.25
N ILE A 390 14.84 1.88 -13.83
CA ILE A 390 15.32 1.74 -15.20
C ILE A 390 16.20 0.50 -15.36
N ALA A 391 17.08 0.25 -14.40
CA ALA A 391 17.95 -0.93 -14.42
C ALA A 391 17.15 -2.25 -14.27
N ASP A 392 16.15 -2.28 -13.39
CA ASP A 392 15.36 -3.48 -13.10
C ASP A 392 14.35 -3.83 -14.20
N MET A 393 13.73 -2.83 -14.87
CA MET A 393 12.62 -3.07 -15.80
C MET A 393 12.71 -2.33 -17.15
N GLY A 394 13.76 -1.57 -17.39
CA GLY A 394 13.92 -0.75 -18.58
C GLY A 394 13.20 0.60 -18.51
N ALA A 395 13.66 1.57 -19.32
CA ALA A 395 13.22 2.98 -19.23
C ALA A 395 11.72 3.16 -19.47
N GLN A 396 11.13 2.43 -20.43
CA GLN A 396 9.73 2.56 -20.78
C GLN A 396 8.82 2.06 -19.65
N ASN A 397 9.10 0.86 -19.11
CA ASN A 397 8.32 0.28 -18.00
C ASN A 397 8.50 1.08 -16.71
N ALA A 398 9.72 1.59 -16.44
CA ALA A 398 9.98 2.47 -15.31
C ALA A 398 9.16 3.77 -15.38
N ALA A 399 9.10 4.41 -16.54
CA ALA A 399 8.27 5.60 -16.74
C ALA A 399 6.77 5.30 -16.59
N HIS A 400 6.32 4.16 -17.13
CA HIS A 400 4.93 3.69 -16.96
C HIS A 400 4.61 3.44 -15.48
N PHE A 401 5.47 2.73 -14.76
CA PHE A 401 5.33 2.46 -13.33
C PHE A 401 5.27 3.76 -12.51
N MET A 402 6.22 4.69 -12.75
CA MET A 402 6.24 5.97 -12.04
C MET A 402 4.96 6.79 -12.29
N LYS A 403 4.46 6.82 -13.52
CA LYS A 403 3.19 7.46 -13.88
C LYS A 403 2.01 6.79 -13.17
N ALA A 404 1.91 5.46 -13.23
CA ALA A 404 0.84 4.69 -12.60
C ALA A 404 0.85 4.81 -11.06
N SER A 405 2.04 4.96 -10.45
CA SER A 405 2.20 5.18 -9.01
C SER A 405 1.62 6.50 -8.50
N ASN A 406 1.36 7.44 -9.39
CA ASN A 406 0.76 8.74 -9.08
C ASN A 406 -0.74 8.80 -9.43
N ALA A 407 -1.29 7.74 -10.01
CA ALA A 407 -2.73 7.64 -10.28
C ALA A 407 -3.51 7.32 -9.01
N PRO A 408 -4.77 7.76 -8.88
CA PRO A 408 -5.63 7.33 -7.79
C PRO A 408 -5.78 5.81 -7.75
N ALA A 409 -5.67 5.22 -6.55
CA ALA A 409 -5.85 3.78 -6.40
C ALA A 409 -7.32 3.39 -6.58
N PRO A 410 -7.65 2.39 -7.40
CA PRO A 410 -9.00 1.82 -7.43
C PRO A 410 -9.38 1.26 -6.06
N LEU A 411 -10.66 1.33 -5.73
CA LEU A 411 -11.20 0.77 -4.50
C LEU A 411 -11.68 -0.65 -4.75
N TYR A 412 -11.06 -1.59 -4.06
CA TYR A 412 -11.48 -2.98 -4.02
C TYR A 412 -11.95 -3.37 -2.63
N ILE A 413 -13.00 -4.16 -2.57
CA ILE A 413 -13.47 -4.80 -1.33
C ILE A 413 -13.29 -6.32 -1.44
N ALA A 414 -13.04 -6.93 -0.30
CA ALA A 414 -13.10 -8.36 -0.10
C ALA A 414 -14.41 -8.71 0.58
N ILE A 415 -15.12 -9.71 0.06
CA ILE A 415 -16.31 -10.29 0.68
C ILE A 415 -15.87 -11.38 1.62
N ASN A 416 -16.30 -11.32 2.86
CA ASN A 416 -16.03 -12.34 3.86
C ASN A 416 -17.06 -13.47 3.73
N SER A 417 -16.70 -14.53 3.06
CA SER A 417 -17.58 -15.69 2.81
C SER A 417 -18.04 -16.42 4.07
N ILE A 418 -17.38 -16.19 5.22
CA ILE A 418 -17.78 -16.75 6.52
C ILE A 418 -19.06 -16.08 7.03
N LYS A 419 -19.29 -14.81 6.67
CA LYS A 419 -20.39 -13.99 7.22
C LYS A 419 -21.40 -13.50 6.20
N SER A 420 -21.08 -13.55 4.89
CA SER A 420 -21.92 -12.99 3.85
C SER A 420 -21.76 -13.73 2.53
N SER A 421 -22.77 -13.62 1.68
CA SER A 421 -22.69 -14.08 0.29
C SER A 421 -22.36 -12.93 -0.67
N ILE A 422 -21.97 -13.26 -1.90
CA ILE A 422 -21.71 -12.28 -2.95
C ILE A 422 -22.98 -11.52 -3.28
N GLU A 423 -24.13 -12.22 -3.33
CA GLU A 423 -25.43 -11.70 -3.71
C GLU A 423 -25.94 -10.68 -2.67
N GLU A 424 -25.75 -10.97 -1.37
CA GLU A 424 -26.11 -10.06 -0.28
C GLU A 424 -25.36 -8.73 -0.40
N VAL A 425 -24.03 -8.80 -0.58
CA VAL A 425 -23.19 -7.60 -0.71
C VAL A 425 -23.54 -6.83 -1.96
N GLN A 426 -23.73 -7.51 -3.10
CA GLN A 426 -24.09 -6.89 -4.37
C GLN A 426 -25.43 -6.16 -4.28
N SER A 427 -26.46 -6.79 -3.71
CA SER A 427 -27.78 -6.20 -3.50
C SER A 427 -27.72 -4.96 -2.60
N ALA A 428 -26.89 -4.98 -1.56
CA ALA A 428 -26.71 -3.82 -0.68
C ALA A 428 -26.07 -2.62 -1.41
N PHE A 429 -25.08 -2.86 -2.27
CA PHE A 429 -24.46 -1.80 -3.08
C PHE A 429 -25.42 -1.26 -4.14
N GLU A 430 -26.17 -2.11 -4.82
CA GLU A 430 -27.19 -1.70 -5.80
C GLU A 430 -28.29 -0.85 -5.13
N SER A 431 -28.76 -1.25 -3.94
CA SER A 431 -29.73 -0.50 -3.14
C SER A 431 -29.20 0.88 -2.70
N ALA A 432 -27.88 1.00 -2.53
CA ALA A 432 -27.19 2.26 -2.23
C ALA A 432 -26.86 3.08 -3.50
N GLY A 433 -27.39 2.70 -4.68
CA GLY A 433 -27.13 3.39 -5.94
C GLY A 433 -25.70 3.24 -6.47
N SER A 434 -25.00 2.17 -6.10
CA SER A 434 -23.64 1.88 -6.53
C SER A 434 -23.55 0.52 -7.22
N LYS A 435 -22.49 0.34 -8.02
CA LYS A 435 -22.24 -0.90 -8.76
C LYS A 435 -20.92 -1.51 -8.33
N LEU A 436 -20.93 -2.84 -8.17
CA LEU A 436 -19.74 -3.65 -8.03
C LEU A 436 -19.39 -4.31 -9.36
N CYS A 437 -18.10 -4.39 -9.68
CA CYS A 437 -17.61 -5.13 -10.83
C CYS A 437 -16.73 -6.28 -10.40
N ASP A 438 -16.83 -7.39 -11.14
CA ASP A 438 -15.96 -8.55 -10.96
C ASP A 438 -14.50 -8.19 -11.27
N VAL A 439 -13.60 -8.92 -10.65
CA VAL A 439 -12.17 -8.66 -10.73
C VAL A 439 -11.45 -9.90 -11.22
N THR A 440 -10.61 -9.68 -12.23
CA THR A 440 -9.67 -10.66 -12.75
C THR A 440 -8.25 -10.16 -12.56
N VAL A 441 -7.36 -10.99 -12.06
CA VAL A 441 -5.93 -10.71 -11.89
C VAL A 441 -5.15 -11.82 -12.59
N ASN A 442 -4.27 -11.46 -13.53
CA ASN A 442 -3.52 -12.41 -14.35
C ASN A 442 -4.43 -13.52 -14.92
N ASP A 443 -5.53 -13.13 -15.57
CA ASP A 443 -6.54 -14.01 -16.18
C ASP A 443 -7.27 -14.96 -15.21
N THR A 444 -7.09 -14.78 -13.90
CA THR A 444 -7.80 -15.53 -12.87
C THR A 444 -8.89 -14.68 -12.24
N SER A 445 -10.13 -15.17 -12.26
CA SER A 445 -11.24 -14.55 -11.55
C SER A 445 -11.06 -14.68 -10.03
N VAL A 446 -11.24 -13.57 -9.30
CA VAL A 446 -11.18 -13.54 -7.84
C VAL A 446 -12.60 -13.24 -7.33
N ALA A 447 -13.43 -14.27 -7.23
CA ALA A 447 -14.88 -14.15 -7.01
C ALA A 447 -15.27 -13.27 -5.81
N LEU A 448 -14.54 -13.40 -4.68
CA LEU A 448 -14.79 -12.60 -3.46
C LEU A 448 -14.23 -11.17 -3.55
N CYS A 449 -13.46 -10.84 -4.59
CA CYS A 449 -12.96 -9.49 -4.84
C CYS A 449 -13.92 -8.72 -5.73
N LYS A 450 -14.33 -7.53 -5.31
CA LYS A 450 -15.16 -6.65 -6.14
C LYS A 450 -14.53 -5.26 -6.22
N ARG A 451 -14.56 -4.66 -7.42
CA ARG A 451 -14.20 -3.26 -7.64
C ARG A 451 -15.43 -2.38 -7.38
N VAL A 452 -15.30 -1.40 -6.52
CA VAL A 452 -16.35 -0.41 -6.24
C VAL A 452 -16.24 0.72 -7.28
N ILE A 453 -17.28 0.90 -8.10
CA ILE A 453 -17.28 1.91 -9.19
C ILE A 453 -17.42 3.32 -8.63
N ASN A 454 -18.29 3.50 -7.63
CA ASN A 454 -18.42 4.78 -6.93
C ASN A 454 -17.81 4.66 -5.52
N PRO A 455 -16.55 5.08 -5.29
CA PRO A 455 -15.91 4.97 -3.97
C PRO A 455 -16.66 5.69 -2.84
N GLN A 456 -17.46 6.73 -3.16
CA GLN A 456 -18.21 7.47 -2.15
C GLN A 456 -19.36 6.65 -1.56
N SER A 457 -19.81 5.59 -2.25
CA SER A 457 -20.87 4.71 -1.75
C SER A 457 -20.53 4.01 -0.44
N ILE A 458 -19.24 3.84 -0.12
CA ILE A 458 -18.83 3.24 1.16
C ILE A 458 -19.27 4.07 2.39
N LEU A 459 -19.60 5.35 2.18
CA LEU A 459 -20.12 6.24 3.24
C LEU A 459 -21.62 6.06 3.46
N HIS A 460 -22.33 5.32 2.58
CA HIS A 460 -23.74 5.03 2.75
C HIS A 460 -23.97 4.16 4.00
N PRO A 461 -24.98 4.46 4.84
CA PRO A 461 -25.19 3.74 6.10
C PRO A 461 -25.31 2.23 5.95
N SER A 462 -26.01 1.73 4.92
CA SER A 462 -26.16 0.29 4.67
C SER A 462 -24.82 -0.38 4.31
N ILE A 463 -23.96 0.31 3.55
CA ILE A 463 -22.64 -0.22 3.21
C ILE A 463 -21.70 -0.17 4.42
N LYS A 464 -21.77 0.91 5.20
CA LYS A 464 -21.01 1.01 6.44
C LYS A 464 -21.37 -0.12 7.41
N ALA A 465 -22.64 -0.50 7.53
CA ALA A 465 -23.07 -1.63 8.34
C ALA A 465 -22.38 -2.95 7.93
N LEU A 466 -22.18 -3.20 6.62
CA LEU A 466 -21.44 -4.39 6.16
C LEU A 466 -19.98 -4.42 6.64
N PHE A 467 -19.31 -3.25 6.72
CA PHE A 467 -17.97 -3.14 7.31
C PHE A 467 -17.99 -3.38 8.82
N ASP A 468 -18.93 -2.75 9.52
CA ASP A 468 -19.06 -2.83 10.99
C ASP A 468 -19.43 -4.27 11.43
N GLU A 469 -20.20 -5.00 10.64
CA GLU A 469 -20.57 -6.40 10.85
C GLU A 469 -19.47 -7.40 10.43
N GLY A 470 -18.40 -6.93 9.79
CA GLY A 470 -17.31 -7.77 9.31
C GLY A 470 -17.68 -8.64 8.10
N LYS A 471 -18.67 -8.24 7.30
CA LYS A 471 -19.11 -8.91 6.07
C LYS A 471 -18.21 -8.56 4.88
N ILE A 472 -17.66 -7.33 4.87
CA ILE A 472 -16.72 -6.86 3.85
C ILE A 472 -15.56 -6.10 4.49
N PHE A 473 -14.45 -6.00 3.77
CA PHE A 473 -13.32 -5.13 4.12
C PHE A 473 -12.56 -4.65 2.88
N VAL A 474 -11.84 -3.54 3.03
CA VAL A 474 -11.01 -3.01 1.93
C VAL A 474 -9.72 -3.82 1.82
N SER A 475 -9.44 -4.33 0.64
CA SER A 475 -8.18 -5.01 0.32
C SER A 475 -7.86 -4.91 -1.16
N ASP A 476 -6.59 -4.78 -1.52
CA ASP A 476 -6.17 -4.74 -2.92
C ASP A 476 -6.45 -6.06 -3.63
N ALA A 477 -6.76 -5.98 -4.92
CA ALA A 477 -7.15 -7.15 -5.71
C ALA A 477 -6.01 -8.18 -5.87
N CYS A 478 -4.75 -7.72 -5.99
CA CYS A 478 -3.62 -8.64 -6.09
C CYS A 478 -3.33 -9.36 -4.77
N ALA A 479 -3.47 -8.65 -3.63
CA ALA A 479 -3.37 -9.28 -2.31
C ALA A 479 -4.44 -10.37 -2.11
N GLN A 480 -5.67 -10.13 -2.58
CA GLN A 480 -6.76 -11.11 -2.58
C GLN A 480 -6.47 -12.30 -3.51
N HIS A 481 -5.93 -12.04 -4.70
CA HIS A 481 -5.54 -13.10 -5.65
C HIS A 481 -4.46 -14.01 -5.07
N ILE A 482 -3.42 -13.46 -4.46
CA ILE A 482 -2.35 -14.23 -3.82
C ILE A 482 -2.90 -15.09 -2.68
N ALA A 483 -3.77 -14.53 -1.83
CA ALA A 483 -4.40 -15.25 -0.74
C ALA A 483 -5.32 -16.39 -1.25
N LEU A 484 -6.08 -16.15 -2.33
CA LEU A 484 -6.87 -17.19 -3.02
C LEU A 484 -5.98 -18.34 -3.48
N GLN A 485 -4.90 -18.01 -4.20
CA GLN A 485 -3.98 -19.04 -4.71
C GLN A 485 -3.31 -19.82 -3.58
N ALA A 486 -2.93 -19.16 -2.48
CA ALA A 486 -2.38 -19.85 -1.30
C ALA A 486 -3.41 -20.77 -0.62
N ALA A 487 -4.67 -20.31 -0.47
CA ALA A 487 -5.75 -21.11 0.09
C ALA A 487 -6.06 -22.37 -0.73
N LEU A 488 -6.00 -22.28 -2.07
CA LEU A 488 -6.21 -23.41 -2.98
C LEU A 488 -5.09 -24.47 -2.92
N LEU A 489 -3.94 -24.16 -2.31
CA LEU A 489 -2.85 -25.13 -2.12
C LEU A 489 -3.07 -26.04 -0.91
N LEU A 490 -3.96 -25.69 0.00
CA LEU A 490 -4.25 -26.48 1.19
C LEU A 490 -4.96 -27.78 0.81
N LYS A 491 -4.28 -28.89 1.01
CA LYS A 491 -4.83 -30.24 0.86
C LYS A 491 -5.21 -30.85 2.20
N GLY A 492 -4.52 -30.46 3.25
CA GLY A 492 -4.82 -30.70 4.64
C GLY A 492 -5.45 -29.46 5.29
N GLU A 493 -5.25 -29.29 6.59
CA GLU A 493 -5.94 -28.23 7.33
C GLU A 493 -4.98 -27.23 8.01
N LYS A 494 -3.65 -27.40 7.88
CA LYS A 494 -2.67 -26.61 8.64
C LYS A 494 -1.99 -25.57 7.79
N LEU A 495 -2.16 -24.31 8.21
CA LEU A 495 -1.57 -23.13 7.57
C LEU A 495 -0.77 -22.32 8.62
N LEU A 496 0.47 -21.99 8.31
CA LEU A 496 1.27 -21.03 9.05
C LEU A 496 1.39 -19.74 8.26
N GLU A 497 0.89 -18.62 8.81
CA GLU A 497 1.06 -17.29 8.26
C GLU A 497 2.17 -16.55 9.00
N ILE A 498 3.21 -16.14 8.27
CA ILE A 498 4.38 -15.43 8.80
C ILE A 498 4.34 -14.00 8.29
N GLY A 499 4.34 -13.02 9.23
CA GLY A 499 4.21 -11.60 8.91
C GLY A 499 2.75 -11.17 8.78
N CYS A 500 1.84 -11.69 9.62
CA CYS A 500 0.40 -11.43 9.52
C CYS A 500 0.01 -9.94 9.64
N GLY A 501 0.89 -9.09 10.15
CA GLY A 501 0.70 -7.65 10.18
C GLY A 501 -0.54 -7.24 10.99
N ARG A 502 -1.51 -6.60 10.31
CA ARG A 502 -2.81 -6.23 10.89
C ARG A 502 -3.91 -7.22 10.51
N GLY A 503 -3.57 -8.42 10.01
CA GLY A 503 -4.48 -9.53 9.74
C GLY A 503 -5.26 -9.45 8.43
N SER A 504 -4.86 -8.63 7.47
CA SER A 504 -5.60 -8.54 6.21
C SER A 504 -5.50 -9.84 5.40
N LYS A 505 -4.30 -10.44 5.31
CA LYS A 505 -4.13 -11.72 4.63
C LYS A 505 -4.68 -12.88 5.46
N THR A 506 -4.61 -12.83 6.81
CA THR A 506 -5.28 -13.77 7.72
C THR A 506 -6.78 -13.91 7.38
N LEU A 507 -7.47 -12.75 7.25
CA LEU A 507 -8.90 -12.73 6.89
C LEU A 507 -9.14 -13.28 5.48
N LEU A 508 -8.29 -12.92 4.50
CA LEU A 508 -8.41 -13.39 3.13
C LEU A 508 -8.19 -14.89 3.00
N LEU A 509 -7.13 -15.42 3.62
CA LEU A 509 -6.79 -16.85 3.60
C LEU A 509 -7.95 -17.69 4.13
N GLN A 510 -8.49 -17.31 5.30
CA GLN A 510 -9.64 -18.00 5.90
C GLN A 510 -10.92 -17.85 5.07
N SER A 511 -11.19 -16.66 4.54
CA SER A 511 -12.37 -16.42 3.72
C SER A 511 -12.34 -17.21 2.42
N HIS A 512 -11.21 -17.23 1.70
CA HIS A 512 -11.08 -18.02 0.47
C HIS A 512 -11.11 -19.53 0.72
N TYR A 513 -10.50 -19.99 1.82
CA TYR A 513 -10.56 -21.41 2.19
C TYR A 513 -11.99 -21.81 2.56
N TYR A 514 -12.71 -20.97 3.33
CA TYR A 514 -14.10 -21.22 3.69
C TYR A 514 -15.04 -21.27 2.48
N ALA A 515 -14.84 -20.38 1.51
CA ALA A 515 -15.62 -20.40 0.27
C ALA A 515 -15.48 -21.70 -0.53
N ALA A 516 -14.31 -22.35 -0.45
CA ALA A 516 -14.03 -23.61 -1.16
C ALA A 516 -14.48 -24.86 -0.37
N HIS A 517 -14.42 -24.83 0.96
CA HIS A 517 -14.54 -26.02 1.80
C HIS A 517 -15.66 -25.99 2.83
N ASN A 518 -16.37 -24.86 2.97
CA ASN A 518 -17.41 -24.59 3.98
C ASN A 518 -16.91 -24.85 5.43
N LYS A 519 -15.63 -24.70 5.67
CA LYS A 519 -14.96 -24.80 6.98
C LYS A 519 -13.74 -23.91 7.00
N GLN A 520 -13.27 -23.53 8.19
CA GLN A 520 -12.04 -22.78 8.37
C GLN A 520 -10.84 -23.72 8.54
N THR A 521 -9.67 -23.28 8.08
CA THR A 521 -8.42 -24.02 8.26
C THR A 521 -7.84 -23.76 9.65
N GLN A 522 -7.02 -24.68 10.15
CA GLN A 522 -6.18 -24.46 11.34
C GLN A 522 -5.04 -23.50 10.95
N LEU A 523 -5.24 -22.22 11.20
CA LEU A 523 -4.30 -21.15 10.88
C LEU A 523 -3.56 -20.71 12.13
N ASP A 524 -2.23 -20.76 12.09
CA ASP A 524 -1.34 -20.17 13.08
C ASP A 524 -0.72 -18.89 12.50
N ALA A 525 -0.66 -17.81 13.30
CA ALA A 525 -0.23 -16.49 12.83
C ALA A 525 0.99 -15.98 13.60
N VAL A 526 1.99 -15.48 12.87
CA VAL A 526 3.25 -14.97 13.40
C VAL A 526 3.41 -13.49 13.04
N ASP A 527 3.75 -12.64 14.01
CA ASP A 527 4.28 -11.28 13.78
C ASP A 527 5.34 -10.90 14.83
N LEU A 528 6.25 -10.02 14.47
CA LEU A 528 7.29 -9.50 15.36
C LEU A 528 6.72 -8.68 16.54
N HIS A 529 5.55 -8.03 16.33
CA HIS A 529 5.00 -7.03 17.24
C HIS A 529 3.71 -7.49 17.91
N SER A 530 3.71 -7.64 19.23
CA SER A 530 2.53 -8.06 20.00
C SER A 530 1.30 -7.18 19.77
N TYR A 531 1.48 -5.85 19.68
CA TYR A 531 0.35 -4.94 19.44
C TYR A 531 -0.36 -5.20 18.11
N LYS A 532 0.34 -5.70 17.08
CA LYS A 532 -0.29 -6.08 15.81
C LYS A 532 -1.12 -7.35 15.98
N LEU A 533 -0.60 -8.33 16.72
CA LEU A 533 -1.35 -9.54 17.05
C LEU A 533 -2.63 -9.21 17.85
N ASP A 534 -2.59 -8.23 18.74
CA ASP A 534 -3.77 -7.77 19.46
C ASP A 534 -4.82 -7.18 18.50
N ILE A 535 -4.38 -6.39 17.49
CA ILE A 535 -5.26 -5.90 16.43
C ILE A 535 -5.86 -7.07 15.64
N VAL A 536 -5.05 -8.09 15.30
CA VAL A 536 -5.56 -9.28 14.57
C VAL A 536 -6.61 -10.01 15.41
N ARG A 537 -6.36 -10.23 16.72
CA ARG A 537 -7.33 -10.86 17.63
C ARG A 537 -8.67 -10.15 17.65
N GLU A 538 -8.67 -8.81 17.72
CA GLU A 538 -9.91 -8.03 17.68
C GLU A 538 -10.61 -8.11 16.31
N ARG A 539 -9.84 -8.01 15.24
CA ARG A 539 -10.40 -8.12 13.88
C ARG A 539 -10.99 -9.50 13.64
N THR A 540 -10.30 -10.58 14.00
CA THR A 540 -10.78 -11.95 13.79
C THR A 540 -12.09 -12.21 14.50
N LYS A 541 -12.31 -11.66 15.70
CA LYS A 541 -13.63 -11.70 16.39
C LYS A 541 -14.71 -11.02 15.56
N CYS A 542 -14.47 -9.80 15.08
CA CYS A 542 -15.43 -9.06 14.27
C CYS A 542 -15.78 -9.81 12.98
N TYR A 543 -14.77 -10.41 12.32
CA TYR A 543 -14.95 -11.09 11.03
C TYR A 543 -15.35 -12.58 11.15
N GLY A 544 -15.47 -13.13 12.36
CA GLY A 544 -15.81 -14.55 12.57
C GLY A 544 -14.71 -15.50 12.12
N VAL A 545 -13.47 -15.02 12.06
CA VAL A 545 -12.31 -15.78 11.63
C VAL A 545 -11.62 -16.45 12.83
N ASN A 546 -11.31 -17.73 12.71
CA ASN A 546 -10.58 -18.47 13.71
C ASN A 546 -9.08 -18.46 13.39
N VAL A 547 -8.26 -18.09 14.37
CA VAL A 547 -6.82 -18.31 14.38
C VAL A 547 -6.54 -19.27 15.53
N HIS A 548 -5.86 -20.37 15.23
CA HIS A 548 -5.58 -21.41 16.22
C HIS A 548 -4.58 -20.93 17.24
N GLU A 549 -3.41 -20.40 16.79
CA GLU A 549 -2.40 -19.88 17.67
C GLU A 549 -1.76 -18.57 17.14
N PHE A 550 -1.32 -17.72 18.07
CA PHE A 550 -0.63 -16.48 17.80
C PHE A 550 0.77 -16.50 18.40
N TYR A 551 1.79 -16.43 17.57
CA TYR A 551 3.18 -16.40 17.99
C TYR A 551 3.79 -15.02 17.78
N CYS A 552 4.38 -14.46 18.84
CA CYS A 552 5.07 -13.16 18.78
C CYS A 552 6.59 -13.39 18.82
N GLY A 553 7.27 -13.03 17.71
CA GLY A 553 8.72 -13.19 17.65
C GLY A 553 9.33 -12.85 16.30
N ASN A 554 10.65 -12.93 16.23
CA ASN A 554 11.40 -12.66 15.01
C ASN A 554 11.36 -13.89 14.08
N ALA A 555 10.74 -13.74 12.93
CA ALA A 555 10.54 -14.80 11.94
C ALA A 555 11.84 -15.36 11.32
N THR A 556 12.98 -14.68 11.49
CA THR A 556 14.30 -15.26 11.12
C THR A 556 14.76 -16.36 12.08
N ARG A 557 14.05 -16.56 13.21
CA ARG A 557 14.37 -17.54 14.26
C ARG A 557 13.10 -18.22 14.79
N LEU A 558 12.26 -18.72 13.89
CA LEU A 558 10.97 -19.32 14.26
C LEU A 558 11.10 -20.44 15.29
N SER A 559 12.16 -21.26 15.21
CA SER A 559 12.38 -22.38 16.13
C SER A 559 12.57 -21.98 17.59
N SER A 560 12.79 -20.69 17.87
CA SER A 560 12.92 -20.21 19.26
C SER A 560 11.58 -19.97 19.97
N PHE A 561 10.44 -19.95 19.23
CA PHE A 561 9.14 -19.59 19.81
C PHE A 561 7.92 -20.26 19.12
N VAL A 562 8.10 -20.83 17.92
CA VAL A 562 7.06 -21.64 17.25
C VAL A 562 7.41 -23.10 17.49
N PRO A 563 6.52 -23.91 18.09
CA PRO A 563 6.75 -25.33 18.28
C PRO A 563 7.05 -26.05 16.95
N ALA A 564 7.89 -27.08 16.99
CA ALA A 564 8.16 -27.92 15.84
C ALA A 564 6.85 -28.58 15.37
N ASN A 565 6.38 -28.19 14.19
CA ASN A 565 5.15 -28.66 13.57
C ASN A 565 5.36 -28.68 12.05
N SER A 566 4.50 -29.40 11.35
CA SER A 566 4.51 -29.42 9.89
C SER A 566 3.20 -28.89 9.35
N TYR A 567 3.30 -27.92 8.43
CA TYR A 567 2.17 -27.27 7.81
C TYR A 567 2.06 -27.63 6.34
N ASP A 568 0.84 -27.80 5.85
CA ASP A 568 0.57 -28.05 4.43
C ASP A 568 0.97 -26.85 3.58
N VAL A 569 0.72 -25.65 4.12
CA VAL A 569 1.13 -24.38 3.53
C VAL A 569 1.79 -23.50 4.60
N VAL A 570 2.96 -22.97 4.30
CA VAL A 570 3.60 -21.89 5.04
C VAL A 570 3.56 -20.66 4.13
N PHE A 571 2.87 -19.63 4.57
CA PHE A 571 2.68 -18.38 3.84
C PHE A 571 3.53 -17.28 4.46
N VAL A 572 4.52 -16.78 3.72
CA VAL A 572 5.40 -15.68 4.15
C VAL A 572 4.96 -14.39 3.45
N ASP A 573 4.29 -13.51 4.19
CA ASP A 573 4.04 -12.12 3.80
C ASP A 573 5.22 -11.26 4.25
N ALA A 574 6.23 -11.19 3.40
CA ALA A 574 7.51 -10.64 3.78
C ALA A 574 7.47 -9.11 3.98
N PRO A 575 8.17 -8.59 4.99
CA PRO A 575 8.33 -7.14 5.18
C PRO A 575 9.22 -6.58 4.09
N CYS A 576 8.63 -6.00 3.06
CA CYS A 576 9.31 -5.51 1.86
C CYS A 576 9.39 -3.98 1.81
N SER A 577 10.07 -3.44 0.79
CA SER A 577 10.15 -1.99 0.55
C SER A 577 8.78 -1.35 0.30
N GLY A 578 7.79 -2.11 -0.16
CA GLY A 578 6.42 -1.64 -0.40
C GLY A 578 6.27 -0.77 -1.66
N LEU A 579 7.23 -0.80 -2.58
CA LEU A 579 7.20 0.02 -3.81
C LEU A 579 6.01 -0.28 -4.72
N GLY A 580 5.41 -1.47 -4.62
CA GLY A 580 4.19 -1.79 -5.36
C GLY A 580 2.95 -1.04 -4.89
N THR A 581 2.97 -0.41 -3.69
CA THR A 581 1.84 0.24 -3.04
C THR A 581 1.96 1.77 -3.00
N LEU A 582 2.81 2.36 -3.82
CA LEU A 582 3.12 3.81 -3.81
C LEU A 582 1.90 4.71 -4.03
N ARG A 583 0.84 4.23 -4.68
CA ARG A 583 -0.42 4.96 -4.84
C ARG A 583 -1.12 5.24 -3.50
N ARG A 584 -0.91 4.36 -2.52
CA ARG A 584 -1.52 4.43 -1.17
C ARG A 584 -0.56 5.01 -0.15
N HIS A 585 0.74 4.81 -0.36
CA HIS A 585 1.81 5.20 0.55
C HIS A 585 2.94 5.92 -0.22
N PRO A 586 2.67 7.11 -0.80
CA PRO A 586 3.60 7.80 -1.68
C PRO A 586 4.91 8.19 -1.00
N GLU A 587 4.89 8.42 0.31
CA GLU A 587 6.06 8.79 1.11
C GLU A 587 7.14 7.70 1.20
N ILE A 588 6.81 6.46 0.88
CA ILE A 588 7.76 5.32 0.89
C ILE A 588 8.96 5.65 0.00
N ARG A 589 8.74 6.20 -1.20
CA ARG A 589 9.79 6.51 -2.18
C ARG A 589 10.87 7.45 -1.64
N TRP A 590 10.55 8.30 -0.68
CA TRP A 590 11.47 9.25 -0.06
C TRP A 590 12.13 8.74 1.23
N ARG A 591 11.66 7.60 1.76
CA ARG A 591 12.15 6.98 2.99
C ARG A 591 13.13 5.86 2.76
N LEU A 592 13.20 5.37 1.53
CA LEU A 592 14.10 4.29 1.11
C LEU A 592 15.47 4.81 0.70
N SER A 593 16.45 3.93 0.77
CA SER A 593 17.74 4.06 0.10
C SER A 593 18.08 2.73 -0.60
N ALA A 594 19.10 2.73 -1.46
CA ALA A 594 19.52 1.49 -2.13
C ALA A 594 19.97 0.44 -1.09
N GLU A 595 20.72 0.87 -0.08
CA GLU A 595 21.18 0.01 1.00
C GLU A 595 20.03 -0.59 1.80
N THR A 596 18.97 0.20 2.05
CA THR A 596 17.79 -0.29 2.76
C THR A 596 17.06 -1.40 1.99
N ILE A 597 17.04 -1.33 0.67
CA ILE A 597 16.43 -2.41 -0.15
C ILE A 597 17.24 -3.69 -0.03
N GLU A 598 18.57 -3.62 -0.08
CA GLU A 598 19.42 -4.80 0.07
C GLU A 598 19.34 -5.40 1.51
N GLU A 599 19.26 -4.54 2.55
CA GLU A 599 19.05 -4.99 3.94
C GLU A 599 17.70 -5.71 4.10
N ILE A 600 16.65 -5.22 3.42
CA ILE A 600 15.32 -5.84 3.43
C ILE A 600 15.35 -7.19 2.69
N ALA A 601 15.97 -7.25 1.51
CA ALA A 601 16.09 -8.49 0.74
C ALA A 601 16.82 -9.60 1.53
N GLN A 602 17.87 -9.25 2.29
CA GLN A 602 18.54 -10.21 3.17
C GLN A 602 17.62 -10.69 4.30
N LEU A 603 16.83 -9.79 4.92
CA LEU A 603 15.84 -10.15 5.93
C LEU A 603 14.78 -11.12 5.38
N GLU A 604 14.31 -10.88 4.16
CA GLU A 604 13.35 -11.73 3.47
C GLU A 604 13.91 -13.14 3.23
N LEU A 605 15.17 -13.22 2.79
CA LEU A 605 15.88 -14.51 2.62
C LEU A 605 15.99 -15.26 3.94
N ASP A 606 16.41 -14.58 5.02
CA ASP A 606 16.55 -15.19 6.36
C ASP A 606 15.20 -15.71 6.87
N MET A 607 14.09 -15.01 6.59
CA MET A 607 12.75 -15.47 6.92
C MET A 607 12.34 -16.71 6.13
N LEU A 608 12.64 -16.77 4.82
CA LEU A 608 12.37 -17.96 4.00
C LEU A 608 13.16 -19.18 4.48
N ILE A 609 14.44 -19.01 4.79
CA ILE A 609 15.30 -20.06 5.33
C ILE A 609 14.74 -20.60 6.65
N SER A 610 14.30 -19.71 7.55
CA SER A 610 13.68 -20.10 8.82
C SER A 610 12.33 -20.80 8.64
N ALA A 611 11.52 -20.33 7.68
CA ALA A 611 10.19 -20.87 7.38
C ALA A 611 10.22 -22.28 6.74
N ALA A 612 11.29 -22.59 5.99
CA ALA A 612 11.43 -23.85 5.24
C ALA A 612 11.29 -25.09 6.14
N ALA A 613 11.75 -25.04 7.39
CA ALA A 613 11.70 -26.15 8.34
C ALA A 613 10.26 -26.54 8.72
N TYR A 614 9.30 -25.64 8.59
CA TYR A 614 7.90 -25.82 8.99
C TYR A 614 6.99 -26.36 7.88
N VAL A 615 7.49 -26.48 6.66
CA VAL A 615 6.72 -26.99 5.53
C VAL A 615 6.72 -28.52 5.58
N ALA A 616 5.57 -29.18 5.51
CA ALA A 616 5.48 -30.63 5.40
C ALA A 616 6.11 -31.12 4.08
N VAL A 617 6.63 -32.35 4.04
CA VAL A 617 7.06 -32.97 2.78
C VAL A 617 5.84 -33.08 1.84
N GLY A 618 5.99 -32.59 0.61
CA GLY A 618 4.88 -32.44 -0.34
C GLY A 618 4.06 -31.15 -0.14
N GLY A 619 4.26 -30.40 0.94
CA GLY A 619 3.64 -29.11 1.24
C GLY A 619 4.22 -27.98 0.41
N SER A 620 3.73 -26.77 0.66
CA SER A 620 4.09 -25.56 -0.09
C SER A 620 4.58 -24.44 0.83
N LEU A 621 5.68 -23.79 0.44
CA LEU A 621 6.13 -22.50 0.96
C LEU A 621 5.74 -21.44 -0.05
N VAL A 622 4.95 -20.48 0.35
CA VAL A 622 4.54 -19.32 -0.47
C VAL A 622 5.28 -18.10 0.02
N TYR A 623 6.03 -17.47 -0.85
CA TYR A 623 6.70 -16.20 -0.62
C TYR A 623 5.94 -15.08 -1.33
N SER A 624 5.60 -14.02 -0.60
CA SER A 624 4.82 -12.88 -1.12
C SER A 624 5.39 -11.56 -0.67
N THR A 625 5.48 -10.59 -1.61
CA THR A 625 5.88 -9.21 -1.37
C THR A 625 4.93 -8.23 -2.04
N CYS A 626 4.88 -6.99 -1.53
CA CYS A 626 4.21 -5.87 -2.19
C CYS A 626 5.22 -4.89 -2.82
N THR A 627 6.29 -5.42 -3.39
CA THR A 627 7.36 -4.66 -4.07
C THR A 627 7.58 -5.15 -5.50
N ILE A 628 8.43 -4.40 -6.24
CA ILE A 628 8.70 -4.64 -7.65
C ILE A 628 10.19 -4.78 -7.96
N THR A 629 11.06 -4.69 -6.94
CA THR A 629 12.50 -4.71 -7.14
C THR A 629 13.00 -6.12 -7.45
N TYR A 630 13.98 -6.23 -8.33
CA TYR A 630 14.64 -7.50 -8.60
C TYR A 630 15.33 -8.06 -7.34
N ALA A 631 15.90 -7.19 -6.50
CA ALA A 631 16.62 -7.58 -5.29
C ALA A 631 15.72 -8.33 -4.29
N GLU A 632 14.50 -7.82 -4.04
CA GLU A 632 13.56 -8.37 -3.07
C GLU A 632 12.74 -9.55 -3.65
N ASN A 633 12.62 -9.66 -4.97
CA ASN A 633 11.81 -10.67 -5.63
C ASN A 633 12.70 -11.81 -6.20
N ASN A 634 13.12 -11.69 -7.43
CA ASN A 634 13.82 -12.77 -8.16
C ASN A 634 15.15 -13.16 -7.51
N ASN A 635 15.89 -12.20 -6.95
CA ASN A 635 17.18 -12.47 -6.33
C ASN A 635 17.03 -13.24 -5.01
N VAL A 636 16.04 -12.91 -4.18
CA VAL A 636 15.71 -13.67 -2.95
C VAL A 636 15.30 -15.10 -3.30
N VAL A 637 14.44 -15.27 -4.31
CA VAL A 637 14.03 -16.61 -4.80
C VAL A 637 15.24 -17.44 -5.23
N LYS A 638 16.15 -16.85 -6.02
CA LYS A 638 17.36 -17.51 -6.47
C LYS A 638 18.25 -17.93 -5.29
N GLN A 639 18.55 -16.99 -4.39
CA GLN A 639 19.41 -17.25 -3.23
C GLN A 639 18.81 -18.31 -2.30
N PHE A 640 17.48 -18.29 -2.10
CA PHE A 640 16.80 -19.34 -1.33
C PHE A 640 17.01 -20.72 -1.94
N LEU A 641 16.80 -20.89 -3.26
CA LEU A 641 17.00 -22.17 -3.94
C LEU A 641 18.46 -22.65 -3.92
N GLU A 642 19.42 -21.73 -3.88
CA GLU A 642 20.85 -22.01 -3.77
C GLU A 642 21.28 -22.32 -2.32
N SER A 643 20.42 -22.07 -1.31
CA SER A 643 20.69 -22.34 0.10
C SER A 643 20.58 -23.83 0.44
N GLN A 644 21.18 -24.23 1.58
CA GLN A 644 21.05 -25.60 2.10
C GLN A 644 19.59 -26.00 2.33
N GLN A 645 18.76 -25.12 2.87
CA GLN A 645 17.33 -25.36 3.12
C GLN A 645 16.55 -25.43 1.80
N GLY A 646 16.87 -24.56 0.87
CA GLY A 646 16.25 -24.50 -0.46
C GLY A 646 16.50 -25.73 -1.32
N ALA A 647 17.59 -26.48 -1.07
CA ALA A 647 17.90 -27.74 -1.76
C ALA A 647 16.82 -28.82 -1.59
N SER A 648 15.90 -28.68 -0.63
CA SER A 648 14.74 -29.55 -0.42
C SER A 648 13.48 -29.07 -1.13
N PHE A 649 13.57 -27.99 -1.93
CA PHE A 649 12.43 -27.36 -2.57
C PHE A 649 12.64 -27.22 -4.08
N VAL A 650 11.52 -27.18 -4.81
CA VAL A 650 11.48 -26.81 -6.22
C VAL A 650 10.42 -25.75 -6.44
N LEU A 651 10.62 -24.89 -7.43
CA LEU A 651 9.58 -23.97 -7.86
C LEU A 651 8.38 -24.76 -8.39
N ALA A 652 7.18 -24.32 -8.02
CA ALA A 652 5.94 -24.96 -8.45
C ALA A 652 4.92 -23.87 -8.85
N PRO A 653 4.06 -24.14 -9.84
CA PRO A 653 3.09 -23.15 -10.29
C PRO A 653 1.93 -22.97 -9.31
N PHE A 654 1.26 -21.82 -9.41
CA PHE A 654 -0.09 -21.55 -8.91
C PHE A 654 -1.07 -21.86 -10.07
N GLY A 655 -1.66 -23.05 -10.10
CA GLY A 655 -2.44 -23.47 -11.26
C GLY A 655 -1.61 -23.43 -12.55
N SER A 656 -1.98 -22.56 -13.50
CA SER A 656 -1.26 -22.34 -14.76
C SER A 656 -0.13 -21.29 -14.67
N GLN A 657 -0.03 -20.53 -13.56
CA GLN A 657 0.92 -19.44 -13.41
C GLN A 657 2.20 -19.91 -12.72
N SER A 658 3.36 -19.76 -13.35
CA SER A 658 4.66 -20.09 -12.74
C SER A 658 5.00 -19.23 -11.54
N CYS A 659 4.58 -17.97 -11.56
CA CYS A 659 4.63 -17.01 -10.44
C CYS A 659 3.50 -16.01 -10.61
N ILE A 660 3.17 -15.30 -9.53
CA ILE A 660 2.27 -14.15 -9.58
C ILE A 660 3.15 -12.90 -9.59
N SER A 661 3.15 -12.19 -10.72
CA SER A 661 3.83 -10.90 -10.85
C SER A 661 2.85 -9.94 -11.51
N VAL A 662 2.38 -8.96 -10.75
CA VAL A 662 1.41 -7.98 -11.23
C VAL A 662 2.11 -6.63 -11.36
N GLN A 663 2.08 -6.08 -12.58
CA GLN A 663 2.59 -4.75 -12.85
C GLN A 663 1.56 -3.70 -12.47
N LEU A 664 2.03 -2.57 -11.97
CA LEU A 664 1.18 -1.45 -11.61
C LEU A 664 0.65 -0.75 -12.86
N ASN A 665 -0.67 -0.76 -13.03
CA ASN A 665 -1.40 -0.01 -14.04
C ASN A 665 -2.37 0.98 -13.37
N ALA A 666 -2.67 2.10 -14.02
CA ALA A 666 -3.50 3.16 -13.44
C ALA A 666 -4.85 2.64 -12.94
N ASP A 667 -5.50 1.76 -13.70
CA ASP A 667 -6.84 1.20 -13.41
C ASP A 667 -6.80 -0.21 -12.82
N GLY A 668 -5.61 -0.77 -12.59
CA GLY A 668 -5.40 -2.13 -12.10
C GLY A 668 -5.12 -2.22 -10.60
N ALA A 669 -4.82 -3.42 -10.15
CA ALA A 669 -4.37 -3.73 -8.79
C ALA A 669 -3.01 -3.07 -8.47
N ASP A 670 -2.64 -3.04 -7.19
CA ASP A 670 -1.28 -2.72 -6.75
C ASP A 670 -0.30 -3.79 -7.22
N ALA A 671 0.97 -3.40 -7.38
CA ALA A 671 1.97 -4.37 -7.82
C ALA A 671 2.39 -5.26 -6.65
N HIS A 672 2.34 -6.55 -6.89
CA HIS A 672 2.77 -7.59 -5.96
C HIS A 672 3.54 -8.68 -6.71
N PHE A 673 4.29 -9.43 -5.93
CA PHE A 673 4.99 -10.63 -6.39
C PHE A 673 4.72 -11.79 -5.45
N ALA A 674 4.52 -13.00 -6.00
CA ALA A 674 4.51 -14.21 -5.19
C ALA A 674 5.02 -15.41 -5.99
N VAL A 675 5.72 -16.30 -5.29
CA VAL A 675 6.17 -17.61 -5.80
C VAL A 675 5.80 -18.70 -4.82
N ARG A 676 5.67 -19.90 -5.36
CA ARG A 676 5.44 -21.12 -4.63
C ARG A 676 6.65 -22.04 -4.73
N PHE A 677 7.14 -22.48 -3.60
CA PHE A 677 8.10 -23.59 -3.51
C PHE A 677 7.38 -24.82 -2.99
N LYS A 678 7.58 -25.97 -3.62
CA LYS A 678 7.08 -27.27 -3.15
C LYS A 678 8.21 -28.01 -2.48
N ARG A 679 8.01 -28.46 -1.24
CA ARG A 679 8.98 -29.31 -0.56
C ARG A 679 8.95 -30.73 -1.12
N ILE A 680 10.11 -31.27 -1.52
CA ILE A 680 10.24 -32.57 -2.16
C ILE A 680 10.92 -33.60 -1.25
N ARG A 681 11.62 -33.17 -0.21
CA ARG A 681 12.32 -34.02 0.76
C ARG A 681 12.52 -33.36 2.12
#